data_423a2c335fee812e93fa669ca8656eff
#
_entry.id   423a2c335fee812e93fa669ca8656eff
#
_cell.length_a   1.000
_cell.length_b   1.000
_cell.length_c   1.000
_cell.angle_alpha   90.00
_cell.angle_beta   90.00
_cell.angle_gamma   90.00
#
_symmetry.space_group_name_H-M   'P 1'
#
loop_
_entity.id
_entity.type
_entity.pdbx_description
1 polymer ?
#
loop_
_entity_poly.entity_id
_entity_poly.type
_entity_poly.pdbx_seq_one_letter_code
_entity_poly.pdbx_strand_id
1 'polypeptide(L)'
;GVNAGNYTAKFTLVYGYVFPDGSNEAEAEWTISRAVIPALPTQNNALAADGTPKSPTWDGYVVGQLTISGDRFGTEAGDYTAEFTPTDNYQWWDGTTDMKTATWTISSVIVPIPTQKGSLTYTGAAQTPQWDNFDTENSTVQVTPATDAGEHTATFSLLAGMWSDGTTANKTIKWVIGRATIAKIPAQSGMPKYDGNPKTPTWDTNYDATKMTLSVEAKVNAGTAYTASFTPTPNYQWPDGTIEAKVVTWAIGKGDNAITVSPTSITLNTANKSGKFTVSRKGDGTITATSSDTKIATIGAINQTTGEVTVNSVGDTTGTATIKVKVAESANYLAPADKDVPVKAQFVTIYGVEWDWTSSGPTKGTRTDAAAGFSDPNPAVNNGTGSSPFDSLMPWAGMVKETRTGGVMVKEPKYWFKWTKTGKKLKLQIADGPVDGFHVDPVNMDKGDGLGELDFSYIGRYHCASGTYKSETNKAQQVSITRSAARTSIHNLGANIWQMDFAQMWYVGMLYLVEFADWNGQKTIGYGCSAAGSKENNGKTDAMQYHTGTTAANRTTYGYTQYRNIEGWWDNVYDWMDGCYYNSNGLNVILNPSKFSDNANGTLIGSMPSSGYPNDMAVPTQSGFEWALRPATTGGSDSTYVPDYWGFGGGYPCLDRGGDYNQYLVRGPF
;
A
#
# COMPACT_ATOMS: atom_id res chain seq x y z
N GLY A 1 -30.70 -5.46 15.84
CA GLY A 1 -30.18 -4.14 15.46
C GLY A 1 -29.49 -4.20 14.12
N VAL A 2 -29.40 -3.10 13.43
CA VAL A 2 -28.65 -2.94 12.16
C VAL A 2 -27.64 -1.81 12.24
N ASN A 3 -27.78 -0.90 13.19
CA ASN A 3 -26.84 0.20 13.42
C ASN A 3 -25.96 -0.10 14.64
N ALA A 4 -24.85 0.59 14.77
CA ALA A 4 -24.03 0.53 15.97
C ALA A 4 -24.86 1.00 17.19
N GLY A 5 -24.79 0.27 18.26
CA GLY A 5 -25.59 0.56 19.44
C GLY A 5 -25.76 -0.64 20.34
N ASN A 6 -26.37 -0.38 21.46
CA ASN A 6 -26.72 -1.43 22.42
C ASN A 6 -28.15 -1.90 22.21
N TYR A 7 -28.34 -3.17 22.29
CA TYR A 7 -29.59 -3.85 22.01
C TYR A 7 -29.91 -4.86 23.08
N THR A 8 -31.17 -5.19 23.18
CA THR A 8 -31.64 -6.28 24.06
C THR A 8 -32.36 -7.34 23.22
N ALA A 9 -32.03 -8.55 23.44
CA ALA A 9 -32.80 -9.69 22.93
C ALA A 9 -33.57 -10.32 24.08
N LYS A 10 -34.84 -10.55 23.85
CA LYS A 10 -35.70 -11.23 24.81
C LYS A 10 -35.81 -12.71 24.41
N PHE A 11 -35.56 -13.55 25.34
CA PHE A 11 -35.69 -15.02 25.21
C PHE A 11 -36.87 -15.49 26.03
N THR A 12 -37.75 -16.23 25.41
CA THR A 12 -38.88 -16.84 26.07
C THR A 12 -38.73 -18.34 25.91
N LEU A 13 -38.75 -19.05 27.01
CA LEU A 13 -38.63 -20.49 26.97
C LEU A 13 -39.99 -21.13 26.56
N VAL A 14 -39.87 -22.23 25.84
CA VAL A 14 -41.05 -22.99 25.47
C VAL A 14 -41.71 -23.64 26.72
N TYR A 15 -42.97 -23.92 26.61
CA TYR A 15 -43.76 -24.49 27.71
C TYR A 15 -43.06 -25.68 28.38
N GLY A 16 -42.92 -25.59 29.70
CA GLY A 16 -42.30 -26.64 30.53
C GLY A 16 -40.85 -26.37 30.94
N TYR A 17 -40.26 -25.26 30.53
CA TYR A 17 -38.90 -24.84 30.93
C TYR A 17 -38.93 -23.48 31.62
N VAL A 18 -38.01 -23.29 32.53
CA VAL A 18 -37.75 -21.99 33.20
C VAL A 18 -36.26 -21.77 33.32
N PHE A 19 -35.84 -20.52 33.35
CA PHE A 19 -34.47 -20.15 33.69
C PHE A 19 -34.15 -20.48 35.15
N PRO A 20 -32.89 -20.53 35.57
CA PRO A 20 -32.49 -20.86 36.95
C PRO A 20 -33.11 -19.99 38.05
N ASP A 21 -33.57 -18.81 37.70
CA ASP A 21 -34.29 -17.87 38.59
C ASP A 21 -35.80 -18.12 38.64
N GLY A 22 -36.30 -19.14 37.93
CA GLY A 22 -37.70 -19.49 37.88
C GLY A 22 -38.52 -18.70 36.85
N SER A 23 -37.96 -17.82 36.12
CA SER A 23 -38.64 -17.07 35.07
C SER A 23 -38.74 -17.90 33.77
N ASN A 24 -39.68 -17.54 32.90
CA ASN A 24 -39.80 -18.10 31.57
C ASN A 24 -39.31 -17.12 30.49
N GLU A 25 -38.84 -15.95 30.89
CA GLU A 25 -38.28 -14.94 30.04
C GLU A 25 -36.96 -14.43 30.62
N ALA A 26 -36.00 -14.21 29.75
CA ALA A 26 -34.73 -13.59 30.07
C ALA A 26 -34.37 -12.57 28.99
N GLU A 27 -33.71 -11.56 29.38
CA GLU A 27 -33.17 -10.57 28.45
C GLU A 27 -31.64 -10.66 28.38
N ALA A 28 -31.16 -10.64 27.20
CA ALA A 28 -29.73 -10.60 26.92
C ALA A 28 -29.37 -9.30 26.20
N GLU A 29 -28.43 -8.62 26.74
CA GLU A 29 -27.93 -7.41 26.12
C GLU A 29 -26.75 -7.72 25.23
N TRP A 30 -26.72 -7.09 24.13
CA TRP A 30 -25.65 -7.23 23.16
C TRP A 30 -25.43 -5.92 22.43
N THR A 31 -24.27 -5.76 21.90
CA THR A 31 -23.84 -4.50 21.30
C THR A 31 -23.38 -4.71 19.88
N ILE A 32 -23.71 -3.77 19.05
CA ILE A 32 -23.13 -3.63 17.73
C ILE A 32 -22.14 -2.46 17.80
N SER A 33 -20.89 -2.76 17.63
CA SER A 33 -19.85 -1.75 17.57
C SER A 33 -19.82 -1.05 16.21
N ARG A 34 -19.34 0.17 16.19
CA ARG A 34 -19.11 0.87 14.94
C ARG A 34 -18.10 0.16 14.07
N ALA A 35 -18.35 0.16 12.78
CA ALA A 35 -17.37 -0.30 11.81
C ALA A 35 -16.22 0.71 11.68
N VAL A 36 -15.04 0.21 11.49
CA VAL A 36 -13.84 1.02 11.49
C VAL A 36 -13.39 1.37 10.09
N ILE A 37 -13.12 2.66 9.91
CA ILE A 37 -12.46 3.17 8.72
C ILE A 37 -10.96 3.13 8.94
N PRO A 38 -10.24 2.42 8.05
CA PRO A 38 -8.87 2.00 8.27
C PRO A 38 -7.82 3.08 8.11
N ALA A 39 -8.08 4.07 7.28
CA ALA A 39 -7.13 5.13 6.96
C ALA A 39 -7.85 6.41 6.55
N LEU A 40 -7.12 7.50 6.64
CA LEU A 40 -7.51 8.74 5.99
C LEU A 40 -7.46 8.55 4.47
N PRO A 41 -8.49 9.00 3.72
CA PRO A 41 -8.44 8.97 2.27
C PRO A 41 -7.23 9.69 1.69
N THR A 42 -6.65 9.13 0.64
CA THR A 42 -5.53 9.72 -0.10
C THR A 42 -5.89 9.94 -1.56
N GLN A 43 -5.35 10.98 -2.14
CA GLN A 43 -5.54 11.25 -3.56
C GLN A 43 -4.97 10.09 -4.39
N ASN A 44 -5.77 9.55 -5.32
CA ASN A 44 -5.34 8.44 -6.20
C ASN A 44 -5.23 8.81 -7.68
N ASN A 45 -5.57 10.05 -8.05
CA ASN A 45 -5.44 10.53 -9.41
C ASN A 45 -4.39 11.65 -9.49
N ALA A 46 -3.56 11.60 -10.50
CA ALA A 46 -2.69 12.72 -10.82
C ALA A 46 -3.54 13.83 -11.46
N LEU A 47 -3.41 15.05 -10.96
CA LEU A 47 -4.08 16.23 -11.50
C LEU A 47 -3.04 17.24 -11.97
N ALA A 48 -3.29 17.84 -13.11
CA ALA A 48 -2.46 18.90 -13.66
C ALA A 48 -3.27 20.18 -13.84
N ALA A 49 -2.66 21.34 -13.57
CA ALA A 49 -3.28 22.64 -13.78
C ALA A 49 -3.30 22.98 -15.27
N ASP A 50 -4.50 23.13 -15.83
CA ASP A 50 -4.74 23.50 -17.22
C ASP A 50 -5.75 24.66 -17.34
N GLY A 51 -5.96 25.38 -16.24
CA GLY A 51 -6.93 26.47 -16.15
C GLY A 51 -8.37 26.03 -15.95
N THR A 52 -8.63 24.72 -15.89
CA THR A 52 -9.97 24.18 -15.58
C THR A 52 -10.05 23.66 -14.16
N PRO A 53 -11.21 23.76 -13.50
CA PRO A 53 -11.36 23.21 -12.16
C PRO A 53 -11.08 21.70 -12.12
N LYS A 54 -10.23 21.28 -11.23
CA LYS A 54 -9.88 19.89 -10.95
C LYS A 54 -10.47 19.45 -9.61
N SER A 55 -10.80 18.18 -9.51
CA SER A 55 -11.15 17.55 -8.25
C SER A 55 -10.41 16.23 -8.10
N PRO A 56 -9.93 15.91 -6.91
CA PRO A 56 -9.28 14.65 -6.65
C PRO A 56 -10.28 13.50 -6.62
N THR A 57 -9.81 12.31 -6.98
CA THR A 57 -10.42 11.04 -6.59
C THR A 57 -9.63 10.47 -5.43
N TRP A 58 -10.29 9.71 -4.58
CA TRP A 58 -9.75 9.33 -3.29
C TRP A 58 -9.74 7.81 -3.12
N ASP A 59 -8.57 7.26 -2.85
CA ASP A 59 -8.47 5.94 -2.25
C ASP A 59 -8.84 6.05 -0.78
N GLY A 60 -9.66 5.14 -0.31
CA GLY A 60 -10.11 5.18 1.06
C GLY A 60 -11.41 5.96 1.30
N TYR A 61 -11.96 6.66 0.32
CA TYR A 61 -13.24 7.36 0.47
C TYR A 61 -14.42 6.52 -0.02
N VAL A 62 -15.32 6.23 0.86
CA VAL A 62 -16.59 5.57 0.53
C VAL A 62 -17.75 6.47 0.89
N VAL A 63 -18.53 6.80 -0.12
CA VAL A 63 -19.82 7.49 0.07
C VAL A 63 -20.70 6.65 0.99
N GLY A 64 -21.18 7.27 2.05
CA GLY A 64 -21.97 6.60 3.07
C GLY A 64 -21.16 6.17 4.32
N GLN A 65 -19.85 6.04 4.23
CA GLN A 65 -18.97 5.86 5.38
C GLN A 65 -18.35 7.18 5.85
N LEU A 66 -17.99 8.03 4.89
CA LEU A 66 -17.42 9.35 5.13
C LEU A 66 -18.22 10.44 4.41
N THR A 67 -18.30 11.60 5.02
CA THR A 67 -18.59 12.85 4.34
C THR A 67 -17.29 13.56 3.97
N ILE A 68 -17.30 14.29 2.86
CA ILE A 68 -16.16 15.10 2.40
C ILE A 68 -16.55 16.58 2.33
N SER A 69 -15.70 17.43 2.90
CA SER A 69 -15.80 18.90 2.88
C SER A 69 -14.42 19.52 2.61
N GLY A 70 -14.25 20.81 2.83
CA GLY A 70 -13.00 21.53 2.55
C GLY A 70 -12.79 21.81 1.06
N ASP A 71 -11.55 21.87 0.63
CA ASP A 71 -11.19 22.18 -0.76
C ASP A 71 -11.45 20.98 -1.65
N ARG A 72 -12.58 20.95 -2.31
CA ARG A 72 -13.01 19.86 -3.19
C ARG A 72 -12.65 20.10 -4.65
N PHE A 73 -12.30 21.33 -4.99
CA PHE A 73 -11.92 21.76 -6.33
C PHE A 73 -10.77 22.76 -6.24
N GLY A 74 -9.89 22.71 -7.20
CA GLY A 74 -8.82 23.68 -7.40
C GLY A 74 -8.56 23.89 -8.88
N THR A 75 -8.05 25.05 -9.26
CA THR A 75 -7.67 25.39 -10.65
C THR A 75 -6.19 25.62 -10.80
N GLU A 76 -5.55 26.09 -9.76
CA GLU A 76 -4.13 26.43 -9.75
C GLU A 76 -3.30 25.23 -9.26
N ALA A 77 -2.04 25.18 -9.66
CA ALA A 77 -1.10 24.21 -9.10
C ALA A 77 -0.80 24.54 -7.64
N GLY A 78 -0.86 23.54 -6.80
CA GLY A 78 -0.68 23.71 -5.37
C GLY A 78 -1.31 22.59 -4.57
N ASP A 79 -1.14 22.70 -3.28
CA ASP A 79 -1.74 21.79 -2.32
C ASP A 79 -3.06 22.36 -1.80
N TYR A 80 -4.03 21.50 -1.69
CA TYR A 80 -5.38 21.77 -1.24
C TYR A 80 -5.73 20.83 -0.10
N THR A 81 -6.67 21.18 0.72
CA THR A 81 -7.03 20.39 1.89
C THR A 81 -8.49 19.97 1.84
N ALA A 82 -8.73 18.70 1.74
CA ALA A 82 -10.05 18.08 1.91
C ALA A 82 -10.23 17.60 3.35
N GLU A 83 -11.45 17.60 3.79
CA GLU A 83 -11.85 17.21 5.15
C GLU A 83 -12.79 16.02 5.09
N PHE A 84 -12.56 15.04 5.92
CA PHE A 84 -13.34 13.80 5.97
C PHE A 84 -13.90 13.58 7.37
N THR A 85 -15.18 13.25 7.44
CA THR A 85 -15.86 12.98 8.72
C THR A 85 -16.64 11.67 8.62
N PRO A 86 -16.42 10.73 9.53
CA PRO A 86 -17.17 9.48 9.61
C PRO A 86 -18.67 9.69 9.85
N THR A 87 -19.48 8.84 9.24
CA THR A 87 -20.93 8.80 9.49
C THR A 87 -21.28 7.94 10.72
N ASP A 88 -22.49 8.00 11.21
CA ASP A 88 -22.90 7.51 12.54
C ASP A 88 -22.54 6.04 12.87
N ASN A 89 -22.50 5.16 11.86
CA ASN A 89 -22.14 3.74 12.05
C ASN A 89 -20.64 3.46 11.91
N TYR A 90 -19.85 4.49 11.70
CA TYR A 90 -18.42 4.39 11.44
C TYR A 90 -17.60 5.23 12.39
N GLN A 91 -16.36 4.90 12.50
CA GLN A 91 -15.36 5.62 13.27
C GLN A 91 -13.99 5.41 12.63
N TRP A 92 -13.07 6.32 12.89
CA TRP A 92 -11.69 6.16 12.47
C TRP A 92 -11.01 5.01 13.23
N TRP A 93 -9.91 4.54 12.72
CA TRP A 93 -9.00 3.54 13.27
C TRP A 93 -8.50 3.83 14.71
N ASP A 94 -8.60 5.08 15.15
CA ASP A 94 -8.21 5.56 16.48
C ASP A 94 -9.41 5.71 17.42
N GLY A 95 -10.56 5.30 16.95
CA GLY A 95 -11.79 5.34 17.73
C GLY A 95 -12.54 6.65 17.73
N THR A 96 -12.02 7.68 17.08
CA THR A 96 -12.67 8.98 17.00
C THR A 96 -13.66 9.05 15.85
N THR A 97 -14.59 10.01 15.91
CA THR A 97 -15.48 10.39 14.82
C THR A 97 -15.24 11.83 14.36
N ASP A 98 -14.18 12.51 14.86
CA ASP A 98 -13.85 13.88 14.51
C ASP A 98 -13.38 13.99 13.05
N MET A 99 -13.61 15.16 12.49
CA MET A 99 -13.13 15.49 11.15
C MET A 99 -11.60 15.41 11.08
N LYS A 100 -11.10 14.82 10.00
CA LYS A 100 -9.69 14.79 9.65
C LYS A 100 -9.44 15.38 8.28
N THR A 101 -8.24 15.91 8.09
CA THR A 101 -7.83 16.56 6.85
C THR A 101 -6.88 15.68 6.04
N ALA A 102 -7.05 15.68 4.73
CA ALA A 102 -6.11 15.12 3.79
C ALA A 102 -5.71 16.16 2.75
N THR A 103 -4.42 16.25 2.48
CA THR A 103 -3.91 17.11 1.42
C THR A 103 -4.03 16.41 0.08
N TRP A 104 -4.41 17.16 -0.95
CA TRP A 104 -4.37 16.74 -2.33
C TRP A 104 -3.71 17.80 -3.19
N THR A 105 -3.13 17.40 -4.30
CA THR A 105 -2.22 18.25 -5.06
C THR A 105 -2.63 18.33 -6.53
N ILE A 106 -2.57 19.51 -7.08
CA ILE A 106 -2.60 19.77 -8.52
C ILE A 106 -1.18 20.12 -8.94
N SER A 107 -0.61 19.32 -9.83
CA SER A 107 0.71 19.58 -10.39
C SER A 107 0.64 20.62 -11.50
N SER A 108 1.71 21.36 -11.70
CA SER A 108 1.82 22.27 -12.83
C SER A 108 1.96 21.51 -14.15
N VAL A 109 1.39 22.08 -15.23
CA VAL A 109 1.72 21.62 -16.58
C VAL A 109 3.20 21.90 -16.83
N ILE A 110 3.96 20.86 -17.18
CA ILE A 110 5.39 20.97 -17.50
C ILE A 110 5.56 21.01 -19.01
N VAL A 111 6.07 22.14 -19.50
CA VAL A 111 6.34 22.37 -20.90
C VAL A 111 7.82 22.10 -21.20
N PRO A 112 8.15 21.20 -22.14
CA PRO A 112 9.54 20.94 -22.51
C PRO A 112 10.23 22.19 -23.04
N ILE A 113 11.54 22.33 -22.77
CA ILE A 113 12.35 23.43 -23.36
C ILE A 113 12.73 22.99 -24.77
N PRO A 114 12.34 23.75 -25.81
CA PRO A 114 12.71 23.45 -27.20
C PRO A 114 14.19 23.54 -27.46
N THR A 115 14.69 22.76 -28.42
CA THR A 115 16.07 22.81 -28.91
C THR A 115 16.09 22.87 -30.43
N GLN A 116 17.16 23.42 -30.98
CA GLN A 116 17.30 23.50 -32.44
C GLN A 116 17.33 22.10 -33.05
N LYS A 117 16.47 21.85 -34.02
CA LYS A 117 16.40 20.62 -34.80
C LYS A 117 17.31 20.66 -36.00
N GLY A 118 18.35 19.80 -35.97
CA GLY A 118 19.31 19.73 -37.08
C GLY A 118 20.24 20.94 -37.17
N SER A 119 20.95 21.06 -38.26
CA SER A 119 21.89 22.14 -38.55
C SER A 119 21.47 22.91 -39.79
N LEU A 120 21.64 24.21 -39.78
CA LEU A 120 21.53 25.09 -40.92
C LEU A 120 22.91 25.39 -41.47
N THR A 121 23.00 25.51 -42.77
CA THR A 121 24.23 25.89 -43.47
C THR A 121 23.96 27.17 -44.26
N TYR A 122 24.92 28.08 -44.28
CA TYR A 122 24.84 29.31 -45.05
C TYR A 122 24.59 29.01 -46.53
N THR A 123 23.50 29.52 -47.06
CA THR A 123 23.08 29.35 -48.46
C THR A 123 23.05 30.66 -49.23
N GLY A 124 23.26 31.79 -48.55
CA GLY A 124 23.06 33.13 -49.08
C GLY A 124 21.62 33.62 -49.03
N ALA A 125 20.70 32.80 -48.59
CA ALA A 125 19.30 33.15 -48.39
C ALA A 125 18.94 33.19 -46.90
N ALA A 126 17.92 33.96 -46.53
CA ALA A 126 17.42 34.00 -45.17
C ALA A 126 16.89 32.64 -44.75
N GLN A 127 17.24 32.16 -43.58
CA GLN A 127 16.91 30.87 -43.04
C GLN A 127 16.37 30.99 -41.58
N THR A 128 15.53 30.06 -41.19
CA THR A 128 15.05 29.91 -39.82
C THR A 128 15.22 28.46 -39.38
N PRO A 129 15.56 28.20 -38.11
CA PRO A 129 15.64 26.84 -37.59
C PRO A 129 14.27 26.19 -37.41
N GLN A 130 14.28 24.87 -37.43
CA GLN A 130 13.18 24.06 -36.86
C GLN A 130 13.51 23.69 -35.43
N TRP A 131 12.49 23.29 -34.70
CA TRP A 131 12.62 23.05 -33.27
C TRP A 131 12.14 21.63 -32.91
N ASP A 132 12.91 20.96 -32.07
CA ASP A 132 12.50 19.74 -31.37
C ASP A 132 11.92 20.09 -29.99
N ASN A 133 11.04 19.27 -29.48
CA ASN A 133 10.35 19.45 -28.19
C ASN A 133 9.51 20.75 -28.09
N PHE A 134 9.10 21.32 -29.22
CA PHE A 134 8.28 22.51 -29.22
C PHE A 134 6.80 22.15 -29.02
N ASP A 135 6.29 22.45 -27.85
CA ASP A 135 4.90 22.30 -27.47
C ASP A 135 4.10 23.53 -27.97
N THR A 136 3.42 23.36 -29.08
CA THR A 136 2.63 24.44 -29.72
C THR A 136 1.31 24.73 -29.02
N GLU A 137 0.84 23.87 -28.12
CA GLU A 137 -0.37 24.10 -27.34
C GLU A 137 -0.10 25.00 -26.14
N ASN A 138 1.06 24.82 -25.50
CA ASN A 138 1.38 25.52 -24.25
C ASN A 138 2.50 26.56 -24.38
N SER A 139 3.09 26.73 -25.58
CA SER A 139 4.13 27.73 -25.80
C SER A 139 4.13 28.32 -27.22
N THR A 140 4.75 29.48 -27.37
CA THR A 140 4.93 30.19 -28.66
C THR A 140 6.40 30.44 -28.94
N VAL A 141 6.77 30.58 -30.22
CA VAL A 141 8.11 30.94 -30.66
C VAL A 141 8.10 32.21 -31.48
N GLN A 142 9.06 33.10 -31.16
CA GLN A 142 9.41 34.26 -31.98
C GLN A 142 10.85 34.08 -32.48
N VAL A 143 11.03 33.98 -33.80
CA VAL A 143 12.34 33.85 -34.45
C VAL A 143 12.45 34.81 -35.64
N THR A 144 13.53 35.54 -35.72
CA THR A 144 13.82 36.39 -36.86
C THR A 144 14.68 35.61 -37.86
N PRO A 145 14.28 35.52 -39.15
CA PRO A 145 15.11 34.90 -40.16
C PRO A 145 16.48 35.59 -40.28
N ALA A 146 17.52 34.80 -40.41
CA ALA A 146 18.89 35.30 -40.54
C ALA A 146 19.52 34.79 -41.84
N THR A 147 20.32 35.61 -42.45
CA THR A 147 21.07 35.32 -43.69
C THR A 147 22.52 35.05 -43.44
N ASP A 148 23.10 35.65 -42.41
CA ASP A 148 24.52 35.54 -42.13
C ASP A 148 24.89 34.29 -41.35
N ALA A 149 26.03 33.72 -41.60
CA ALA A 149 26.56 32.66 -40.79
C ALA A 149 26.89 33.17 -39.38
N GLY A 150 26.41 32.46 -38.36
CA GLY A 150 26.60 32.86 -36.98
C GLY A 150 25.58 32.23 -36.02
N GLU A 151 25.74 32.60 -34.77
CA GLU A 151 24.81 32.28 -33.70
C GLU A 151 23.67 33.31 -33.69
N HIS A 152 22.46 32.86 -33.64
CA HIS A 152 21.24 33.67 -33.57
C HIS A 152 20.39 33.20 -32.39
N THR A 153 19.36 33.94 -32.06
CA THR A 153 18.45 33.60 -30.95
C THR A 153 16.99 33.52 -31.40
N ALA A 154 16.24 32.65 -30.74
CA ALA A 154 14.80 32.61 -30.80
C ALA A 154 14.25 32.69 -29.36
N THR A 155 13.08 33.30 -29.20
CA THR A 155 12.45 33.44 -27.90
C THR A 155 11.20 32.57 -27.85
N PHE A 156 11.13 31.76 -26.82
CA PHE A 156 9.96 30.96 -26.50
C PHE A 156 9.27 31.53 -25.27
N SER A 157 7.93 31.64 -25.34
CA SER A 157 7.09 32.16 -24.27
C SER A 157 6.03 31.15 -23.93
N LEU A 158 5.76 30.95 -22.64
CA LEU A 158 4.67 30.09 -22.20
C LEU A 158 3.31 30.73 -22.47
N LEU A 159 2.36 29.94 -22.87
CA LEU A 159 0.92 30.25 -22.84
C LEU A 159 0.29 29.74 -21.53
N ALA A 160 0.80 28.61 -20.98
CA ALA A 160 0.36 28.03 -19.73
C ALA A 160 1.47 27.16 -19.10
N GLY A 161 1.41 26.92 -17.78
CA GLY A 161 2.30 26.02 -17.08
C GLY A 161 3.68 26.59 -16.76
N MET A 162 4.66 25.71 -16.66
CA MET A 162 6.07 26.09 -16.44
C MET A 162 6.98 25.25 -17.34
N TRP A 163 8.18 25.76 -17.61
CA TRP A 163 9.21 25.01 -18.32
C TRP A 163 9.67 23.80 -17.51
N SER A 164 10.21 22.82 -18.20
CA SER A 164 10.73 21.58 -17.58
C SER A 164 11.86 21.78 -16.57
N ASP A 165 12.43 22.98 -16.49
CA ASP A 165 13.41 23.42 -15.49
C ASP A 165 12.77 24.16 -14.31
N GLY A 166 11.44 24.19 -14.23
CA GLY A 166 10.70 24.83 -13.14
C GLY A 166 10.55 26.36 -13.24
N THR A 167 10.96 26.98 -14.34
CA THR A 167 10.84 28.43 -14.53
C THR A 167 9.63 28.81 -15.37
N THR A 168 9.17 30.06 -15.22
CA THR A 168 8.06 30.63 -16.02
C THR A 168 8.50 31.73 -16.97
N ALA A 169 9.76 32.20 -16.88
CA ALA A 169 10.29 33.24 -17.74
C ALA A 169 10.49 32.76 -19.18
N ASN A 170 10.42 33.69 -20.13
CA ASN A 170 10.73 33.40 -21.53
C ASN A 170 12.08 32.73 -21.69
N LYS A 171 12.18 31.73 -22.55
CA LYS A 171 13.42 31.04 -22.90
C LYS A 171 14.01 31.60 -24.18
N THR A 172 15.23 32.05 -24.11
CA THR A 172 16.01 32.40 -25.29
C THR A 172 16.89 31.21 -25.67
N ILE A 173 16.60 30.62 -26.83
CA ILE A 173 17.33 29.47 -27.37
C ILE A 173 18.24 29.94 -28.50
N LYS A 174 19.50 29.57 -28.43
CA LYS A 174 20.49 29.86 -29.46
C LYS A 174 20.35 28.89 -30.62
N TRP A 175 20.50 29.39 -31.84
CA TRP A 175 20.55 28.60 -33.06
C TRP A 175 21.64 29.11 -33.98
N VAL A 176 22.16 28.27 -34.86
CA VAL A 176 23.38 28.54 -35.62
C VAL A 176 23.19 28.32 -37.11
N ILE A 177 23.68 29.22 -37.93
CA ILE A 177 23.90 29.02 -39.35
C ILE A 177 25.38 28.75 -39.56
N GLY A 178 25.71 27.54 -40.03
CA GLY A 178 27.07 27.19 -40.43
C GLY A 178 27.52 27.92 -41.66
N ARG A 179 28.78 28.16 -41.81
CA ARG A 179 29.38 28.82 -42.98
C ARG A 179 29.69 27.81 -44.06
N ALA A 180 29.29 28.06 -45.29
CA ALA A 180 29.50 27.17 -46.43
C ALA A 180 30.63 27.61 -47.35
N THR A 181 31.61 28.27 -46.83
CA THR A 181 32.70 28.80 -47.66
C THR A 181 34.06 28.35 -47.15
N ILE A 182 35.07 28.41 -48.00
CA ILE A 182 36.46 28.25 -47.59
C ILE A 182 36.90 29.40 -46.66
N ALA A 183 35.98 30.24 -46.27
CA ALA A 183 36.23 31.27 -45.28
C ALA A 183 36.78 30.70 -43.95
N LYS A 184 36.77 29.34 -43.80
CA LYS A 184 37.40 28.63 -42.67
C LYS A 184 38.16 27.39 -43.14
N ILE A 185 39.25 27.11 -42.46
CA ILE A 185 39.86 25.81 -42.50
C ILE A 185 38.80 24.78 -42.04
N PRO A 186 38.57 23.71 -42.80
CA PRO A 186 37.63 22.69 -42.38
C PRO A 186 37.94 22.18 -40.99
N ALA A 187 36.92 22.16 -40.18
CA ALA A 187 37.01 21.55 -38.87
C ALA A 187 36.31 20.18 -38.92
N GLN A 188 36.71 19.31 -38.06
CA GLN A 188 36.05 18.04 -37.92
C GLN A 188 34.55 18.30 -37.70
N SER A 189 33.73 17.79 -38.63
CA SER A 189 32.28 17.86 -38.58
C SER A 189 31.76 16.57 -37.99
N GLY A 190 31.35 16.62 -36.78
CA GLY A 190 31.03 15.41 -36.06
C GLY A 190 32.30 14.60 -35.73
N MET A 191 32.41 14.21 -34.53
CA MET A 191 33.50 13.38 -34.06
C MET A 191 33.12 11.92 -34.35
N PRO A 192 33.85 11.21 -35.26
CA PRO A 192 33.62 9.78 -35.41
C PRO A 192 33.82 9.14 -34.05
N LYS A 193 32.89 8.34 -33.65
CA LYS A 193 33.00 7.64 -32.40
C LYS A 193 33.73 6.32 -32.59
N TYR A 194 34.49 5.93 -31.60
CA TYR A 194 35.14 4.64 -31.55
C TYR A 194 34.08 3.50 -31.60
N ASP A 195 34.31 2.53 -32.48
CA ASP A 195 33.52 1.30 -32.61
C ASP A 195 34.40 0.07 -32.90
N GLY A 196 35.73 0.23 -32.77
CA GLY A 196 36.71 -0.82 -33.05
C GLY A 196 37.25 -0.85 -34.51
N ASN A 197 36.65 -0.05 -35.39
CA ASN A 197 37.07 -0.01 -36.81
C ASN A 197 37.90 1.24 -37.08
N PRO A 198 38.79 1.21 -38.11
CA PRO A 198 39.51 2.40 -38.57
C PRO A 198 38.52 3.52 -38.93
N LYS A 199 38.78 4.72 -38.45
CA LYS A 199 38.03 5.94 -38.71
C LYS A 199 38.89 6.95 -39.39
N THR A 200 38.27 7.67 -40.31
CA THR A 200 38.74 8.96 -40.80
C THR A 200 37.74 10.02 -40.36
N PRO A 201 38.16 11.24 -40.09
CA PRO A 201 37.22 12.28 -39.73
C PRO A 201 36.29 12.62 -40.89
N THR A 202 35.07 12.94 -40.54
CA THR A 202 34.23 13.70 -41.46
C THR A 202 34.48 15.19 -41.21
N TRP A 203 34.47 15.95 -42.26
CA TRP A 203 34.69 17.38 -42.17
C TRP A 203 33.35 18.11 -42.27
N ASP A 204 33.31 19.30 -41.71
CA ASP A 204 32.14 20.13 -41.75
C ASP A 204 31.83 20.57 -43.20
N THR A 205 30.76 21.33 -43.38
CA THR A 205 30.34 21.86 -44.69
C THR A 205 31.32 22.83 -45.32
N ASN A 206 32.41 23.21 -44.61
CA ASN A 206 33.49 23.98 -45.18
C ASN A 206 34.44 23.12 -46.03
N TYR A 207 34.43 21.79 -45.81
CA TYR A 207 35.18 20.90 -46.67
C TYR A 207 34.42 20.66 -47.97
N ASP A 208 35.06 21.11 -49.01
CA ASP A 208 34.58 20.93 -50.36
C ASP A 208 35.78 20.39 -51.18
N ALA A 209 35.69 19.13 -51.60
CA ALA A 209 36.75 18.48 -52.35
C ALA A 209 37.06 19.17 -53.70
N THR A 210 36.14 20.02 -54.17
CA THR A 210 36.38 20.87 -55.33
C THR A 210 37.22 22.11 -54.98
N LYS A 211 37.24 22.51 -53.71
CA LYS A 211 37.89 23.73 -53.20
C LYS A 211 39.20 23.45 -52.45
N MET A 212 39.40 22.23 -51.98
CA MET A 212 40.61 21.85 -51.25
C MET A 212 40.91 20.35 -51.36
N THR A 213 42.19 19.97 -51.16
CA THR A 213 42.66 18.60 -51.06
C THR A 213 42.85 18.26 -49.58
N LEU A 214 42.54 17.01 -49.22
CA LEU A 214 42.66 16.48 -47.88
C LEU A 214 43.76 15.41 -47.85
N SER A 215 44.66 15.47 -46.87
CA SER A 215 45.56 14.38 -46.51
C SER A 215 45.28 13.96 -45.07
N VAL A 216 44.83 12.73 -44.87
CA VAL A 216 44.48 12.17 -43.57
C VAL A 216 44.75 10.68 -43.54
N GLU A 217 45.26 10.20 -42.43
CA GLU A 217 45.46 8.76 -42.17
C GLU A 217 44.36 8.25 -41.21
N ALA A 218 43.79 7.08 -41.53
CA ALA A 218 42.79 6.41 -40.68
C ALA A 218 43.37 5.99 -39.33
N LYS A 219 42.62 6.18 -38.25
CA LYS A 219 43.00 5.78 -36.90
C LYS A 219 41.88 4.93 -36.28
N VAL A 220 42.24 4.07 -35.31
CA VAL A 220 41.27 3.16 -34.68
C VAL A 220 40.82 3.69 -33.32
N ASN A 221 41.76 4.03 -32.44
CA ASN A 221 41.44 4.34 -31.04
C ASN A 221 40.84 5.76 -30.87
N ALA A 222 40.06 5.95 -29.80
CA ALA A 222 39.67 7.28 -29.40
C ALA A 222 40.91 8.12 -29.05
N GLY A 223 40.93 9.36 -29.50
CA GLY A 223 42.06 10.24 -29.28
C GLY A 223 41.77 11.63 -29.85
N THR A 224 42.44 12.63 -29.33
CA THR A 224 42.18 14.06 -29.64
C THR A 224 43.30 14.75 -30.40
N ALA A 225 44.38 14.05 -30.72
CA ALA A 225 45.57 14.66 -31.28
C ALA A 225 45.99 14.03 -32.62
N TYR A 226 45.09 13.46 -33.36
CA TYR A 226 45.33 13.03 -34.72
C TYR A 226 45.40 14.24 -35.65
N THR A 227 46.17 14.16 -36.70
CA THR A 227 46.35 15.28 -37.61
C THR A 227 45.85 14.97 -39.02
N ALA A 228 45.30 15.98 -39.65
CA ALA A 228 45.00 16.03 -41.08
C ALA A 228 45.47 17.35 -41.64
N SER A 229 45.74 17.42 -42.93
CA SER A 229 46.07 18.69 -43.59
C SER A 229 45.15 18.95 -44.77
N PHE A 230 44.71 20.20 -44.85
CA PHE A 230 43.97 20.74 -45.98
C PHE A 230 44.82 21.71 -46.78
N THR A 231 44.82 21.52 -48.07
CA THR A 231 45.49 22.45 -48.97
C THR A 231 44.45 22.99 -49.95
N PRO A 232 44.21 24.30 -49.98
CA PRO A 232 43.29 24.89 -50.93
C PRO A 232 43.69 24.56 -52.38
N THR A 233 42.69 24.35 -53.22
CA THR A 233 42.92 24.33 -54.66
C THR A 233 43.17 25.77 -55.19
N PRO A 234 43.66 26.00 -56.33
CA PRO A 234 44.11 27.35 -56.80
C PRO A 234 43.01 28.42 -56.74
N ASN A 235 41.82 28.03 -56.83
CA ASN A 235 40.70 29.00 -56.81
C ASN A 235 40.21 29.37 -55.42
N TYR A 236 40.77 28.84 -54.29
CA TYR A 236 40.35 29.04 -52.93
C TYR A 236 41.51 29.42 -52.01
N GLN A 237 41.19 30.12 -50.95
CA GLN A 237 42.13 30.52 -49.92
C GLN A 237 41.54 30.41 -48.54
N TRP A 238 42.43 30.32 -47.55
CA TRP A 238 42.02 30.32 -46.16
C TRP A 238 41.54 31.69 -45.70
N PRO A 239 40.84 31.80 -44.53
CA PRO A 239 40.38 33.09 -44.01
C PRO A 239 41.49 34.14 -43.83
N ASP A 240 42.72 33.69 -43.58
CA ASP A 240 43.93 34.56 -43.48
C ASP A 240 44.55 34.85 -44.82
N GLY A 241 43.94 34.47 -45.91
CA GLY A 241 44.41 34.72 -47.26
C GLY A 241 45.54 33.80 -47.73
N THR A 242 45.97 32.83 -46.96
CA THR A 242 47.02 31.86 -47.31
C THR A 242 46.45 30.67 -48.13
N ILE A 243 47.38 30.02 -48.90
CA ILE A 243 47.08 28.83 -49.71
C ILE A 243 47.87 27.59 -49.26
N GLU A 244 48.73 27.73 -48.27
CA GLU A 244 49.54 26.63 -47.71
C GLU A 244 48.69 25.65 -47.01
N ALA A 245 49.20 24.43 -46.91
CA ALA A 245 48.54 23.39 -46.15
C ALA A 245 48.33 23.79 -44.69
N LYS A 246 47.09 23.78 -44.22
CA LYS A 246 46.79 23.97 -42.81
C LYS A 246 46.62 22.60 -42.16
N VAL A 247 47.44 22.36 -41.15
CA VAL A 247 47.34 21.17 -40.33
C VAL A 247 46.27 21.42 -39.27
N VAL A 248 45.30 20.52 -39.19
CA VAL A 248 44.28 20.51 -38.18
C VAL A 248 44.38 19.23 -37.38
N THR A 249 44.04 19.32 -36.13
CA THR A 249 43.88 18.14 -35.31
C THR A 249 42.46 17.60 -35.48
N TRP A 250 42.34 16.29 -35.47
CA TRP A 250 41.07 15.63 -35.45
C TRP A 250 41.03 14.57 -34.35
N ALA A 251 39.85 14.19 -33.99
CA ALA A 251 39.62 13.30 -32.87
C ALA A 251 38.68 12.15 -33.27
N ILE A 252 38.93 11.02 -32.71
CA ILE A 252 37.95 9.98 -32.59
C ILE A 252 37.40 10.09 -31.19
N GLY A 253 36.13 10.44 -31.08
CA GLY A 253 35.44 10.49 -29.81
C GLY A 253 35.35 9.12 -29.20
N LYS A 254 35.28 9.08 -27.90
CA LYS A 254 34.93 7.85 -27.21
C LYS A 254 33.58 7.35 -27.73
N GLY A 255 33.49 6.05 -27.93
CA GLY A 255 32.28 5.40 -28.34
C GLY A 255 31.17 5.55 -27.29
N ASP A 256 29.95 5.59 -27.75
CA ASP A 256 28.82 5.56 -26.83
C ASP A 256 28.82 4.26 -26.09
N ASN A 257 28.70 4.37 -24.80
CA ASN A 257 28.54 3.25 -23.90
C ASN A 257 27.11 3.30 -23.35
N ALA A 258 26.54 2.15 -23.22
CA ALA A 258 25.27 1.99 -22.52
C ALA A 258 25.45 0.82 -21.57
N ILE A 259 24.98 0.99 -20.39
CA ILE A 259 24.92 -0.12 -19.44
C ILE A 259 23.54 -0.74 -19.48
N THR A 260 23.56 -2.06 -19.50
CA THR A 260 22.38 -2.86 -19.20
C THR A 260 22.62 -3.63 -17.91
N VAL A 261 21.57 -3.89 -17.20
CA VAL A 261 21.60 -4.65 -15.96
C VAL A 261 20.63 -5.82 -16.06
N SER A 262 21.05 -6.98 -15.60
CA SER A 262 20.21 -8.16 -15.58
C SER A 262 20.48 -8.99 -14.32
N PRO A 263 19.44 -9.27 -13.52
CA PRO A 263 18.08 -8.76 -13.62
C PRO A 263 17.99 -7.23 -13.39
N THR A 264 16.87 -6.64 -13.82
CA THR A 264 16.64 -5.19 -13.72
C THR A 264 16.19 -4.73 -12.34
N SER A 265 15.89 -5.65 -11.45
CA SER A 265 15.53 -5.41 -10.05
C SER A 265 16.01 -6.58 -9.18
N ILE A 266 16.20 -6.33 -7.91
CA ILE A 266 16.59 -7.34 -6.91
C ILE A 266 15.49 -7.44 -5.87
N THR A 267 15.08 -8.67 -5.56
CA THR A 267 14.24 -8.94 -4.41
C THR A 267 15.07 -9.68 -3.37
N LEU A 268 15.15 -9.12 -2.17
CA LEU A 268 15.77 -9.72 -1.00
C LEU A 268 14.68 -10.17 -0.04
N ASN A 269 14.82 -11.35 0.50
CA ASN A 269 13.85 -11.93 1.42
C ASN A 269 14.53 -12.94 2.35
N THR A 270 13.76 -13.56 3.22
CA THR A 270 14.27 -14.53 4.21
C THR A 270 15.04 -15.69 3.55
N ALA A 271 14.61 -16.14 2.36
CA ALA A 271 15.30 -17.22 1.63
C ALA A 271 16.52 -16.70 0.85
N ASN A 272 16.49 -15.45 0.42
CA ASN A 272 17.52 -14.84 -0.42
C ASN A 272 17.95 -13.49 0.17
N LYS A 273 18.85 -13.52 1.17
CA LYS A 273 19.42 -12.33 1.82
C LYS A 273 20.47 -11.63 0.97
N SER A 274 20.87 -12.25 -0.14
CA SER A 274 21.81 -11.71 -1.10
C SER A 274 21.27 -11.94 -2.51
N GLY A 275 21.34 -10.93 -3.33
CA GLY A 275 20.98 -10.98 -4.75
C GLY A 275 22.13 -10.48 -5.60
N LYS A 276 22.11 -10.83 -6.87
CA LYS A 276 23.14 -10.44 -7.83
C LYS A 276 22.50 -9.89 -9.09
N PHE A 277 23.15 -8.93 -9.70
CA PHE A 277 22.85 -8.52 -11.05
C PHE A 277 24.16 -8.32 -11.82
N THR A 278 24.10 -8.48 -13.11
CA THR A 278 25.25 -8.29 -13.99
C THR A 278 25.10 -6.98 -14.74
N VAL A 279 26.15 -6.18 -14.72
CA VAL A 279 26.30 -4.96 -15.49
C VAL A 279 27.04 -5.30 -16.78
N SER A 280 26.35 -5.21 -17.91
CA SER A 280 27.00 -5.31 -19.22
C SER A 280 27.35 -3.92 -19.70
N ARG A 281 28.58 -3.74 -20.15
CA ARG A 281 29.13 -2.48 -20.64
C ARG A 281 30.07 -2.70 -21.82
N LYS A 282 30.31 -1.67 -22.56
CA LYS A 282 31.41 -1.65 -23.53
C LYS A 282 32.68 -1.13 -22.86
N GLY A 283 33.81 -1.74 -23.21
CA GLY A 283 35.11 -1.35 -22.63
C GLY A 283 35.28 -1.83 -21.17
N ASP A 284 36.31 -1.32 -20.55
CA ASP A 284 36.84 -1.73 -19.25
C ASP A 284 36.64 -0.67 -18.14
N GLY A 285 35.77 0.29 -18.37
CA GLY A 285 35.44 1.32 -17.38
C GLY A 285 35.04 0.73 -16.03
N THR A 286 35.60 1.25 -14.95
CA THR A 286 35.34 0.75 -13.60
C THR A 286 33.86 0.85 -13.23
N ILE A 287 33.28 -0.25 -12.78
CA ILE A 287 31.92 -0.31 -12.24
C ILE A 287 31.99 0.09 -10.77
N THR A 288 31.12 1.04 -10.40
CA THR A 288 30.83 1.37 -9.02
C THR A 288 29.32 1.30 -8.78
N ALA A 289 28.94 1.00 -7.57
CA ALA A 289 27.54 0.94 -7.19
C ALA A 289 27.35 1.54 -5.79
N THR A 290 26.26 2.26 -5.60
CA THR A 290 25.90 2.85 -4.31
C THR A 290 24.43 2.59 -4.01
N SER A 291 24.13 2.33 -2.76
CA SER A 291 22.75 2.17 -2.30
C SER A 291 22.19 3.52 -1.86
N SER A 292 20.93 3.80 -2.20
CA SER A 292 20.20 4.97 -1.71
C SER A 292 19.83 4.86 -0.24
N ASP A 293 19.75 3.62 0.28
CA ASP A 293 19.49 3.35 1.68
C ASP A 293 20.30 2.15 2.17
N THR A 294 21.36 2.44 2.88
CA THR A 294 22.27 1.43 3.44
C THR A 294 21.71 0.71 4.66
N LYS A 295 20.54 1.09 5.16
CA LYS A 295 19.82 0.34 6.19
C LYS A 295 18.99 -0.78 5.62
N ILE A 296 18.65 -0.70 4.33
CA ILE A 296 17.85 -1.70 3.60
C ILE A 296 18.76 -2.64 2.82
N ALA A 297 19.69 -2.07 2.03
CA ALA A 297 20.56 -2.86 1.17
C ALA A 297 21.96 -2.26 1.10
N THR A 298 22.97 -3.12 1.12
CA THR A 298 24.37 -2.76 0.95
C THR A 298 24.97 -3.41 -0.27
N ILE A 299 26.00 -2.78 -0.83
CA ILE A 299 26.79 -3.36 -1.91
C ILE A 299 27.80 -4.33 -1.32
N GLY A 300 27.82 -5.54 -1.82
CA GLY A 300 28.84 -6.54 -1.55
C GLY A 300 30.00 -6.44 -2.57
N ALA A 301 30.43 -7.59 -3.09
CA ALA A 301 31.49 -7.63 -4.09
C ALA A 301 31.04 -7.09 -5.45
N ILE A 302 31.92 -6.38 -6.13
CA ILE A 302 31.77 -5.99 -7.53
C ILE A 302 32.90 -6.65 -8.33
N ASN A 303 32.54 -7.57 -9.21
CA ASN A 303 33.50 -8.20 -10.11
C ASN A 303 33.67 -7.36 -11.37
N GLN A 304 34.81 -6.73 -11.51
CA GLN A 304 35.08 -5.83 -12.63
C GLN A 304 35.20 -6.55 -13.97
N THR A 305 35.51 -7.84 -13.97
CA THR A 305 35.67 -8.64 -15.19
C THR A 305 34.33 -9.15 -15.73
N THR A 306 33.51 -9.72 -14.85
CA THR A 306 32.22 -10.28 -15.23
C THR A 306 31.08 -9.25 -15.18
N GLY A 307 31.30 -8.12 -14.51
CA GLY A 307 30.28 -7.11 -14.27
C GLY A 307 29.29 -7.49 -13.16
N GLU A 308 29.50 -8.61 -12.46
CA GLU A 308 28.60 -9.03 -11.40
C GLU A 308 28.70 -8.13 -10.18
N VAL A 309 27.56 -7.64 -9.70
CA VAL A 309 27.40 -6.85 -8.49
C VAL A 309 26.54 -7.63 -7.52
N THR A 310 27.04 -7.82 -6.31
CA THR A 310 26.32 -8.44 -5.23
C THR A 310 25.65 -7.38 -4.38
N VAL A 311 24.39 -7.58 -4.05
CA VAL A 311 23.59 -6.73 -3.15
C VAL A 311 23.14 -7.59 -1.98
N ASN A 312 23.41 -7.13 -0.76
CA ASN A 312 23.06 -7.82 0.47
C ASN A 312 21.99 -7.04 1.24
N SER A 313 21.07 -7.74 1.86
CA SER A 313 20.17 -7.14 2.85
C SER A 313 20.93 -6.72 4.10
N VAL A 314 20.33 -5.80 4.84
CA VAL A 314 20.83 -5.39 6.15
C VAL A 314 19.89 -5.93 7.22
N GLY A 315 20.30 -7.04 7.85
CA GLY A 315 19.41 -7.82 8.71
C GLY A 315 18.18 -8.32 7.95
N ASP A 316 17.05 -8.32 8.62
CA ASP A 316 15.73 -8.64 8.05
C ASP A 316 14.87 -7.37 7.92
N THR A 317 15.49 -6.26 7.53
CA THR A 317 14.80 -4.98 7.39
C THR A 317 14.05 -4.94 6.07
N THR A 318 12.72 -4.77 6.15
CA THR A 318 11.85 -4.58 4.99
C THR A 318 11.89 -3.13 4.53
N GLY A 319 11.93 -2.92 3.23
CA GLY A 319 11.95 -1.59 2.63
C GLY A 319 12.39 -1.64 1.18
N THR A 320 12.59 -0.49 0.60
CA THR A 320 13.09 -0.34 -0.76
C THR A 320 14.36 0.48 -0.76
N ALA A 321 15.27 0.11 -1.63
CA ALA A 321 16.45 0.89 -1.94
C ALA A 321 16.65 0.91 -3.45
N THR A 322 17.42 1.86 -3.93
CA THR A 322 17.85 1.91 -5.32
C THR A 322 19.36 1.78 -5.36
N ILE A 323 19.85 0.80 -6.09
CA ILE A 323 21.29 0.71 -6.36
C ILE A 323 21.58 1.51 -7.61
N LYS A 324 22.28 2.62 -7.42
CA LYS A 324 22.78 3.44 -8.51
C LYS A 324 24.09 2.88 -9.01
N VAL A 325 24.08 2.40 -10.24
CA VAL A 325 25.24 1.84 -10.93
C VAL A 325 25.87 2.91 -11.81
N LYS A 326 27.16 3.10 -11.65
CA LYS A 326 27.98 3.98 -12.49
C LYS A 326 29.10 3.16 -13.12
N VAL A 327 29.41 3.49 -14.35
CA VAL A 327 30.58 2.97 -15.05
C VAL A 327 31.44 4.17 -15.45
N ALA A 328 32.68 4.13 -15.02
CA ALA A 328 33.62 5.15 -15.42
C ALA A 328 33.87 5.08 -16.94
N GLU A 329 34.28 6.16 -17.52
CA GLU A 329 34.80 6.15 -18.89
C GLU A 329 36.05 5.27 -19.00
N SER A 330 36.29 4.74 -20.17
CA SER A 330 37.50 4.00 -20.49
C SER A 330 38.33 4.76 -21.55
N ALA A 331 39.41 4.16 -21.98
CA ALA A 331 40.22 4.74 -23.02
C ALA A 331 39.40 5.06 -24.28
N ASN A 332 38.53 4.13 -24.68
CA ASN A 332 37.80 4.20 -25.93
C ASN A 332 36.30 4.45 -25.80
N TYR A 333 35.74 4.48 -24.60
CA TYR A 333 34.27 4.64 -24.39
C TYR A 333 33.96 5.72 -23.36
N LEU A 334 32.91 6.47 -23.61
CA LEU A 334 32.34 7.43 -22.65
C LEU A 334 31.78 6.70 -21.44
N ALA A 335 31.72 7.41 -20.31
CA ALA A 335 30.89 6.98 -19.20
C ALA A 335 29.44 6.99 -19.67
N PRO A 336 28.73 5.87 -19.52
CA PRO A 336 27.31 5.84 -19.83
C PRO A 336 26.51 6.60 -18.77
N ALA A 337 25.24 6.85 -19.05
CA ALA A 337 24.31 7.30 -18.04
C ALA A 337 24.24 6.28 -16.90
N ASP A 338 24.10 6.77 -15.68
CA ASP A 338 23.86 5.94 -14.50
C ASP A 338 22.65 5.05 -14.73
N LYS A 339 22.69 3.85 -14.15
CA LYS A 339 21.57 2.92 -14.19
C LYS A 339 21.11 2.62 -12.79
N ASP A 340 19.83 2.75 -12.57
CA ASP A 340 19.20 2.41 -11.31
C ASP A 340 18.68 0.98 -11.34
N VAL A 341 18.96 0.25 -10.26
CA VAL A 341 18.46 -1.09 -10.02
C VAL A 341 17.62 -1.06 -8.74
N PRO A 342 16.31 -1.08 -8.84
CA PRO A 342 15.44 -1.16 -7.68
C PRO A 342 15.71 -2.42 -6.87
N VAL A 343 15.79 -2.25 -5.56
CA VAL A 343 15.88 -3.34 -4.59
C VAL A 343 14.63 -3.28 -3.72
N LYS A 344 13.92 -4.39 -3.67
CA LYS A 344 12.84 -4.61 -2.73
C LYS A 344 13.32 -5.62 -1.70
N ALA A 345 13.57 -5.17 -0.49
CA ALA A 345 13.81 -6.04 0.65
C ALA A 345 12.46 -6.30 1.33
N GLN A 346 12.02 -7.52 1.30
CA GLN A 346 10.72 -7.91 1.83
C GLN A 346 10.93 -9.15 2.69
N PHE A 347 11.27 -8.91 3.92
CA PHE A 347 11.41 -9.93 4.95
C PHE A 347 10.05 -10.12 5.58
N VAL A 348 9.23 -10.85 4.85
CA VAL A 348 7.92 -11.21 5.34
C VAL A 348 8.07 -12.37 6.29
N THR A 349 7.57 -12.17 7.49
CA THR A 349 7.47 -13.22 8.48
C THR A 349 6.08 -13.83 8.40
N ILE A 350 6.01 -15.16 8.34
CA ILE A 350 4.76 -15.90 8.35
C ILE A 350 4.63 -16.56 9.72
N TYR A 351 3.49 -16.34 10.37
CA TYR A 351 3.12 -16.96 11.63
C TYR A 351 1.92 -17.86 11.38
N GLY A 352 1.97 -19.10 11.85
CA GLY A 352 0.90 -20.05 11.55
C GLY A 352 0.42 -20.82 12.76
N VAL A 353 -0.75 -21.40 12.60
CA VAL A 353 -1.33 -22.39 13.49
C VAL A 353 -2.10 -23.43 12.68
N GLU A 354 -2.01 -24.69 13.09
CA GLU A 354 -2.72 -25.80 12.48
C GLU A 354 -3.51 -26.57 13.54
N TRP A 355 -4.77 -26.85 13.27
CA TRP A 355 -5.61 -27.77 14.02
C TRP A 355 -5.76 -29.06 13.24
N ASP A 356 -5.49 -30.18 13.90
CA ASP A 356 -5.73 -31.51 13.36
C ASP A 356 -6.92 -32.16 14.12
N TRP A 357 -8.05 -32.16 13.47
CA TRP A 357 -9.31 -32.71 14.01
C TRP A 357 -9.60 -34.13 13.52
N THR A 358 -8.59 -34.86 13.09
CA THR A 358 -8.76 -36.21 12.55
C THR A 358 -9.09 -37.25 13.63
N SER A 359 -8.72 -37.01 14.87
CA SER A 359 -8.89 -37.98 15.95
C SER A 359 -9.68 -37.47 17.15
N SER A 360 -9.38 -36.35 17.74
CA SER A 360 -9.91 -35.92 19.04
C SER A 360 -10.54 -34.54 19.06
N GLY A 361 -10.46 -33.76 17.97
CA GLY A 361 -11.03 -32.43 17.86
C GLY A 361 -10.56 -31.45 18.94
N PRO A 362 -9.25 -31.27 19.15
CA PRO A 362 -8.76 -30.33 20.17
C PRO A 362 -9.13 -28.90 19.80
N THR A 363 -9.45 -28.07 20.80
CA THR A 363 -9.62 -26.62 20.59
C THR A 363 -8.28 -25.96 20.32
N LYS A 364 -7.21 -26.46 20.96
CA LYS A 364 -5.85 -25.96 20.80
C LYS A 364 -5.19 -26.59 19.59
N GLY A 365 -4.64 -25.74 18.73
CA GLY A 365 -3.83 -26.09 17.57
C GLY A 365 -2.33 -26.11 17.91
N THR A 366 -1.54 -26.46 16.91
CA THR A 366 -0.08 -26.42 16.96
C THR A 366 0.40 -25.21 16.16
N ARG A 367 1.21 -24.35 16.78
CA ARG A 367 1.83 -23.24 16.06
C ARG A 367 2.82 -23.75 15.01
N THR A 368 2.86 -23.10 13.88
CA THR A 368 3.68 -23.44 12.72
C THR A 368 4.43 -22.21 12.21
N ASP A 369 5.25 -22.39 11.22
CA ASP A 369 6.00 -21.32 10.57
C ASP A 369 6.88 -20.59 11.62
N ALA A 370 7.03 -19.28 11.60
CA ALA A 370 7.86 -18.55 12.57
C ALA A 370 7.32 -18.62 14.01
N ALA A 371 6.06 -18.97 14.19
CA ALA A 371 5.47 -19.13 15.52
C ALA A 371 5.70 -20.51 16.15
N ALA A 372 6.29 -21.48 15.45
CA ALA A 372 6.40 -22.88 15.88
C ALA A 372 7.08 -23.06 17.25
N GLY A 373 8.01 -22.18 17.62
CA GLY A 373 8.70 -22.23 18.92
C GLY A 373 8.16 -21.28 19.99
N PHE A 374 7.07 -20.58 19.72
CA PHE A 374 6.55 -19.59 20.67
C PHE A 374 5.84 -20.24 21.83
N SER A 375 6.09 -19.70 23.04
CA SER A 375 5.32 -20.04 24.23
C SER A 375 3.87 -19.53 24.09
N ASP A 376 2.97 -20.10 24.88
CA ASP A 376 1.63 -19.56 24.98
C ASP A 376 1.65 -18.15 25.58
N PRO A 377 0.80 -17.23 25.08
CA PRO A 377 0.60 -15.95 25.74
C PRO A 377 0.16 -16.14 27.20
N ASN A 378 0.56 -15.20 28.03
CA ASN A 378 0.13 -15.11 29.43
C ASN A 378 -0.71 -13.84 29.62
N PRO A 379 -2.00 -13.85 29.33
CA PRO A 379 -2.89 -12.70 29.53
C PRO A 379 -2.91 -12.24 30.98
N ALA A 380 -3.09 -10.93 31.17
CA ALA A 380 -3.22 -10.35 32.49
C ALA A 380 -4.44 -10.89 33.25
N VAL A 381 -4.31 -11.00 34.56
CA VAL A 381 -5.41 -11.22 35.50
C VAL A 381 -5.43 -10.10 36.53
N ASN A 382 -6.59 -9.79 37.08
CA ASN A 382 -6.78 -8.75 38.09
C ASN A 382 -6.19 -7.39 37.66
N ASN A 383 -6.38 -7.00 36.41
CA ASN A 383 -5.81 -5.78 35.81
C ASN A 383 -4.27 -5.70 35.82
N GLY A 384 -3.59 -6.80 36.07
CA GLY A 384 -2.14 -6.87 36.20
C GLY A 384 -1.40 -6.83 34.86
N THR A 385 -0.17 -7.35 34.91
CA THR A 385 0.71 -7.46 33.74
C THR A 385 0.50 -8.80 33.03
N GLY A 386 0.86 -8.85 31.78
CA GLY A 386 0.86 -10.05 30.94
C GLY A 386 2.08 -10.08 30.03
N SER A 387 2.12 -11.06 29.14
CA SER A 387 3.13 -11.16 28.09
C SER A 387 2.65 -12.04 26.94
N SER A 388 3.11 -11.72 25.72
CA SER A 388 2.91 -12.56 24.54
C SER A 388 4.16 -12.49 23.66
N PRO A 389 4.58 -13.60 23.04
CA PRO A 389 5.62 -13.58 22.03
C PRO A 389 5.30 -12.66 20.85
N PHE A 390 4.03 -12.30 20.67
CA PHE A 390 3.54 -11.45 19.58
C PHE A 390 3.52 -9.95 19.91
N ASP A 391 3.94 -9.53 21.11
CA ASP A 391 3.82 -8.14 21.57
C ASP A 391 4.68 -7.15 20.76
N SER A 392 5.78 -7.61 20.19
CA SER A 392 6.64 -6.80 19.34
C SER A 392 6.52 -7.11 17.85
N LEU A 393 5.60 -7.97 17.45
CA LEU A 393 5.46 -8.47 16.09
C LEU A 393 4.26 -7.86 15.38
N MET A 394 4.45 -7.41 14.13
CA MET A 394 3.33 -6.96 13.31
C MET A 394 2.54 -8.18 12.79
N PRO A 395 1.21 -8.07 12.67
CA PRO A 395 0.36 -6.88 12.92
C PRO A 395 -0.02 -6.64 14.38
N TRP A 396 0.17 -7.58 15.29
CA TRP A 396 -0.27 -7.52 16.71
C TRP A 396 0.26 -6.30 17.45
N ALA A 397 1.55 -5.98 17.30
CA ALA A 397 2.19 -4.81 17.92
C ALA A 397 1.56 -3.48 17.47
N GLY A 398 0.96 -3.45 16.31
CA GLY A 398 0.31 -2.28 15.74
C GLY A 398 -1.12 -2.05 16.22
N MET A 399 -1.71 -2.99 16.99
CA MET A 399 -3.05 -2.83 17.56
C MET A 399 -3.03 -1.90 18.78
N VAL A 400 -2.81 -0.62 18.52
CA VAL A 400 -2.66 0.42 19.54
C VAL A 400 -3.93 1.26 19.68
N LYS A 401 -4.15 1.81 20.88
CA LYS A 401 -5.28 2.70 21.16
C LYS A 401 -5.00 4.09 20.61
N GLU A 402 -5.99 4.67 19.94
CA GLU A 402 -5.96 6.04 19.47
C GLU A 402 -7.32 6.71 19.72
N THR A 403 -7.32 7.96 20.17
CA THR A 403 -8.57 8.71 20.33
C THR A 403 -8.89 9.43 19.02
N ARG A 404 -10.10 9.20 18.54
CA ARG A 404 -10.59 9.71 17.25
C ARG A 404 -12.05 10.20 17.38
N THR A 405 -12.64 10.71 16.29
CA THR A 405 -14.03 11.19 16.26
C THR A 405 -15.05 10.17 16.73
N GLY A 406 -14.83 8.87 16.53
CA GLY A 406 -15.68 7.77 17.03
C GLY A 406 -15.44 7.38 18.49
N GLY A 407 -14.58 8.08 19.22
CA GLY A 407 -14.19 7.73 20.58
C GLY A 407 -12.79 7.12 20.66
N VAL A 408 -12.59 6.21 21.57
CA VAL A 408 -11.32 5.45 21.69
C VAL A 408 -11.39 4.26 20.76
N MET A 409 -10.43 4.19 19.83
CA MET A 409 -10.35 3.12 18.84
C MET A 409 -9.07 2.33 19.00
N VAL A 410 -9.09 1.12 18.48
CA VAL A 410 -7.91 0.27 18.31
C VAL A 410 -7.57 0.23 16.83
N LYS A 411 -6.33 0.54 16.49
CA LYS A 411 -5.82 0.46 15.13
C LYS A 411 -5.73 -1.00 14.68
N GLU A 412 -6.09 -1.26 13.44
CA GLU A 412 -6.06 -2.56 12.79
C GLU A 412 -5.08 -2.53 11.60
N PRO A 413 -3.79 -2.82 11.83
CA PRO A 413 -2.79 -2.82 10.77
C PRO A 413 -3.09 -3.87 9.71
N LYS A 414 -2.81 -3.55 8.44
CA LYS A 414 -2.91 -4.51 7.35
C LYS A 414 -2.00 -5.70 7.57
N TYR A 415 -2.53 -6.87 7.27
CA TYR A 415 -1.77 -8.11 7.18
C TYR A 415 -2.25 -8.96 6.00
N TRP A 416 -1.54 -10.02 5.73
CA TRP A 416 -1.91 -11.01 4.72
C TRP A 416 -2.19 -12.34 5.41
N PHE A 417 -3.19 -13.06 4.93
CA PHE A 417 -3.58 -14.34 5.52
C PHE A 417 -3.73 -15.42 4.46
N LYS A 418 -3.65 -16.65 4.92
CA LYS A 418 -4.00 -17.83 4.13
C LYS A 418 -4.63 -18.88 5.02
N TRP A 419 -5.83 -19.29 4.65
CA TRP A 419 -6.43 -20.49 5.17
C TRP A 419 -6.13 -21.67 4.25
N THR A 420 -5.76 -22.81 4.82
CA THR A 420 -5.57 -24.07 4.09
C THR A 420 -6.36 -25.14 4.82
N LYS A 421 -7.20 -25.85 4.07
CA LYS A 421 -7.98 -26.98 4.61
C LYS A 421 -7.67 -28.23 3.82
N THR A 422 -7.32 -29.32 4.53
CA THR A 422 -7.06 -30.64 3.94
C THR A 422 -7.76 -31.69 4.82
N GLY A 423 -8.93 -32.15 4.38
CA GLY A 423 -9.76 -33.03 5.19
C GLY A 423 -10.17 -32.35 6.50
N LYS A 424 -9.77 -32.93 7.63
CA LYS A 424 -10.03 -32.41 8.98
C LYS A 424 -8.88 -31.56 9.54
N LYS A 425 -7.89 -31.22 8.73
CA LYS A 425 -6.83 -30.31 9.10
C LYS A 425 -7.14 -28.92 8.60
N LEU A 426 -7.06 -27.94 9.49
CA LEU A 426 -7.29 -26.54 9.20
C LEU A 426 -6.05 -25.76 9.62
N LYS A 427 -5.43 -25.06 8.68
CA LYS A 427 -4.25 -24.22 8.93
C LYS A 427 -4.57 -22.77 8.61
N LEU A 428 -4.23 -21.87 9.54
CA LEU A 428 -4.19 -20.44 9.33
C LEU A 428 -2.75 -19.95 9.33
N GLN A 429 -2.43 -19.11 8.37
CA GLN A 429 -1.17 -18.39 8.31
C GLN A 429 -1.44 -16.90 8.20
N ILE A 430 -0.68 -16.09 8.92
CA ILE A 430 -0.67 -14.63 8.87
C ILE A 430 0.73 -14.18 8.52
N ALA A 431 0.83 -13.24 7.58
CA ALA A 431 2.08 -12.64 7.15
C ALA A 431 2.05 -11.12 7.41
N ASP A 432 3.18 -10.56 7.81
CA ASP A 432 3.37 -9.12 8.03
C ASP A 432 3.63 -8.33 6.75
N GLY A 433 3.59 -8.99 5.61
CA GLY A 433 3.75 -8.41 4.27
C GLY A 433 3.17 -9.33 3.19
N PRO A 434 3.13 -8.87 1.92
CA PRO A 434 2.55 -9.64 0.82
C PRO A 434 3.37 -10.89 0.50
N VAL A 435 2.66 -12.01 0.35
CA VAL A 435 3.21 -13.32 -0.02
C VAL A 435 2.32 -13.92 -1.10
N ASP A 436 2.92 -14.59 -2.08
CA ASP A 436 2.18 -15.26 -3.14
C ASP A 436 1.21 -16.31 -2.57
N GLY A 437 -0.04 -16.24 -2.99
CA GLY A 437 -1.10 -17.12 -2.53
C GLY A 437 -1.67 -16.78 -1.15
N PHE A 438 -1.32 -15.62 -0.59
CA PHE A 438 -2.00 -15.01 0.55
C PHE A 438 -2.94 -13.92 0.08
N HIS A 439 -3.95 -13.64 0.88
CA HIS A 439 -4.94 -12.58 0.67
C HIS A 439 -4.73 -11.46 1.68
N VAL A 440 -5.03 -10.23 1.29
CA VAL A 440 -5.10 -9.10 2.24
C VAL A 440 -6.23 -9.37 3.23
N ASP A 441 -6.02 -8.99 4.48
CA ASP A 441 -7.03 -9.12 5.53
C ASP A 441 -8.38 -8.49 5.14
N PRO A 442 -9.49 -8.98 5.73
CA PRO A 442 -10.84 -8.62 5.26
C PRO A 442 -11.25 -7.16 5.50
N VAL A 443 -10.55 -6.44 6.38
CA VAL A 443 -10.92 -5.04 6.65
C VAL A 443 -10.10 -4.05 5.84
N ASN A 444 -8.88 -4.42 5.46
CA ASN A 444 -7.98 -3.57 4.69
C ASN A 444 -7.94 -3.91 3.19
N MET A 445 -8.58 -4.99 2.75
CA MET A 445 -8.73 -5.33 1.33
C MET A 445 -9.59 -4.31 0.58
N ASP A 446 -9.45 -4.25 -0.73
CA ASP A 446 -10.38 -3.50 -1.58
C ASP A 446 -11.78 -4.12 -1.50
N LYS A 447 -12.72 -3.38 -0.91
CA LYS A 447 -14.12 -3.78 -0.72
C LYS A 447 -15.04 -3.35 -1.88
N GLY A 448 -14.48 -2.79 -2.95
CA GLY A 448 -15.24 -2.23 -4.07
C GLY A 448 -16.04 -0.99 -3.70
N ASP A 449 -15.58 -0.27 -2.70
CA ASP A 449 -16.18 0.92 -2.11
C ASP A 449 -15.54 2.22 -2.63
N GLY A 450 -14.55 2.10 -3.51
CA GLY A 450 -13.81 3.21 -4.09
C GLY A 450 -12.60 3.65 -3.26
N LEU A 451 -12.33 2.99 -2.14
CA LEU A 451 -11.21 3.29 -1.26
C LEU A 451 -9.94 2.51 -1.63
N GLY A 452 -10.11 1.41 -2.36
CA GLY A 452 -9.03 0.49 -2.64
C GLY A 452 -8.54 -0.26 -1.40
N GLU A 453 -7.33 -0.78 -1.48
CA GLU A 453 -6.64 -1.45 -0.37
C GLU A 453 -6.05 -0.42 0.60
N LEU A 454 -6.20 -0.65 1.90
CA LEU A 454 -5.84 0.26 2.97
C LEU A 454 -4.62 -0.25 3.75
N ASP A 455 -3.84 0.66 4.35
CA ASP A 455 -2.71 0.26 5.19
C ASP A 455 -3.13 -0.09 6.62
N PHE A 456 -4.26 0.41 7.07
CA PHE A 456 -4.84 0.12 8.37
C PHE A 456 -6.29 0.57 8.47
N SER A 457 -7.02 -0.06 9.37
CA SER A 457 -8.39 0.29 9.77
C SER A 457 -8.50 0.56 11.27
N TYR A 458 -9.72 0.64 11.79
CA TYR A 458 -9.95 0.85 13.22
C TYR A 458 -11.24 0.21 13.70
N ILE A 459 -11.17 -0.42 14.86
CA ILE A 459 -12.31 -0.94 15.59
C ILE A 459 -12.51 -0.17 16.90
N GLY A 460 -13.74 -0.04 17.39
CA GLY A 460 -14.02 0.50 18.71
C GLY A 460 -13.29 -0.28 19.81
N ARG A 461 -12.62 0.45 20.73
CA ARG A 461 -12.14 -0.16 21.96
C ARG A 461 -13.28 -0.72 22.79
N TYR A 462 -14.38 0.01 22.85
CA TYR A 462 -15.55 -0.30 23.64
C TYR A 462 -16.76 -0.53 22.74
N HIS A 463 -17.72 -1.27 23.28
CA HIS A 463 -19.06 -1.28 22.71
C HIS A 463 -19.58 0.15 22.60
N CYS A 464 -20.39 0.38 21.59
CA CYS A 464 -20.93 1.69 21.28
C CYS A 464 -21.78 2.22 22.44
N ALA A 465 -21.52 3.45 22.87
CA ALA A 465 -22.16 4.07 24.02
C ALA A 465 -23.59 4.52 23.71
N SER A 466 -24.47 4.35 24.67
CA SER A 466 -25.86 4.80 24.58
C SER A 466 -25.97 6.29 24.37
N GLY A 467 -26.77 6.68 23.40
CA GLY A 467 -27.04 8.07 23.04
C GLY A 467 -25.98 8.75 22.15
N THR A 468 -24.69 8.40 22.28
CA THR A 468 -23.62 8.97 21.45
C THR A 468 -23.21 8.11 20.30
N TYR A 469 -23.44 6.79 20.39
CA TYR A 469 -23.00 5.77 19.43
C TYR A 469 -21.48 5.70 19.23
N LYS A 470 -20.70 6.30 20.11
CA LYS A 470 -19.24 6.31 20.07
C LYS A 470 -18.64 5.23 20.96
N SER A 471 -17.41 4.87 20.70
CA SER A 471 -16.61 4.02 21.58
C SER A 471 -16.08 4.84 22.77
N GLU A 472 -16.83 4.86 23.85
CA GLU A 472 -16.59 5.72 25.02
C GLU A 472 -16.52 4.91 26.31
N THR A 473 -15.57 5.29 27.18
CA THR A 473 -15.45 4.74 28.53
C THR A 473 -16.52 5.27 29.46
N ASN A 474 -16.81 4.55 30.54
CA ASN A 474 -17.79 4.90 31.58
C ASN A 474 -19.21 5.18 31.07
N LYS A 475 -19.56 4.65 29.93
CA LYS A 475 -20.89 4.78 29.31
C LYS A 475 -21.58 3.43 29.25
N ALA A 476 -22.87 3.44 29.47
CA ALA A 476 -23.70 2.27 29.19
C ALA A 476 -23.67 1.97 27.68
N GLN A 477 -23.69 0.70 27.32
CA GLN A 477 -23.77 0.27 25.93
C GLN A 477 -25.15 0.61 25.36
N GLN A 478 -25.19 0.89 24.05
CA GLN A 478 -26.46 1.05 23.34
C GLN A 478 -27.07 -0.32 23.11
N VAL A 479 -28.13 -0.61 23.81
CA VAL A 479 -28.90 -1.86 23.70
C VAL A 479 -30.31 -1.60 23.19
N SER A 480 -31.09 -2.63 22.95
CA SER A 480 -32.50 -2.54 22.53
C SER A 480 -32.69 -1.73 21.23
N ILE A 481 -31.81 -1.93 20.28
CA ILE A 481 -31.84 -1.29 18.97
C ILE A 481 -31.76 -2.34 17.85
N THR A 482 -32.46 -2.11 16.75
CA THR A 482 -32.35 -3.00 15.59
C THR A 482 -31.01 -2.77 14.85
N ARG A 483 -30.50 -3.78 14.15
CA ARG A 483 -29.25 -3.68 13.41
C ARG A 483 -29.30 -2.54 12.38
N SER A 484 -30.43 -2.37 11.67
CA SER A 484 -30.61 -1.27 10.71
C SER A 484 -30.60 0.12 11.38
N ALA A 485 -31.21 0.26 12.57
CA ALA A 485 -31.18 1.50 13.31
C ALA A 485 -29.77 1.80 13.86
N ALA A 486 -29.04 0.77 14.32
CA ALA A 486 -27.64 0.89 14.74
C ALA A 486 -26.75 1.33 13.56
N ARG A 487 -26.86 0.66 12.39
CA ARG A 487 -26.16 1.04 11.17
C ARG A 487 -26.35 2.52 10.83
N THR A 488 -27.60 2.98 10.83
CA THR A 488 -27.92 4.38 10.53
C THR A 488 -27.34 5.34 11.56
N SER A 489 -27.49 5.05 12.86
CA SER A 489 -27.02 5.91 13.93
C SER A 489 -25.51 6.02 13.98
N ILE A 490 -24.80 4.92 13.74
CA ILE A 490 -23.34 4.89 13.69
C ILE A 490 -22.84 5.61 12.42
N HIS A 491 -23.47 5.36 11.28
CA HIS A 491 -23.09 6.00 10.02
C HIS A 491 -23.29 7.53 10.05
N ASN A 492 -24.29 8.04 10.79
CA ASN A 492 -24.49 9.47 11.02
C ASN A 492 -23.35 10.15 11.81
N LEU A 493 -22.42 9.41 12.41
CA LEU A 493 -21.22 9.96 13.03
C LEU A 493 -20.18 10.42 12.02
N GLY A 494 -20.23 9.92 10.80
CA GLY A 494 -19.29 10.30 9.75
C GLY A 494 -19.28 9.34 8.56
N ALA A 495 -18.98 9.84 7.37
CA ALA A 495 -19.12 9.14 6.08
C ALA A 495 -18.36 7.80 5.95
N ASN A 496 -17.30 7.58 6.74
CA ASN A 496 -16.57 6.31 6.78
C ASN A 496 -16.61 5.64 8.16
N ILE A 497 -17.63 5.96 8.96
CA ILE A 497 -17.90 5.22 10.19
C ILE A 497 -19.05 4.26 9.93
N TRP A 498 -18.76 2.98 10.08
CA TRP A 498 -19.73 1.90 9.91
C TRP A 498 -19.84 1.09 11.20
N GLN A 499 -20.95 0.40 11.32
CA GLN A 499 -21.12 -0.59 12.35
C GLN A 499 -20.09 -1.71 12.16
N MET A 500 -19.61 -2.31 13.26
CA MET A 500 -18.79 -3.51 13.22
C MET A 500 -19.41 -4.55 12.29
N ASP A 501 -18.59 -5.11 11.41
CA ASP A 501 -19.01 -6.07 10.39
C ASP A 501 -18.37 -7.46 10.58
N PHE A 502 -18.86 -8.40 9.81
CA PHE A 502 -18.36 -9.78 9.80
C PHE A 502 -16.88 -9.86 9.40
N ALA A 503 -16.41 -8.94 8.57
CA ALA A 503 -15.01 -8.85 8.19
C ALA A 503 -14.12 -8.44 9.38
N GLN A 504 -14.58 -7.52 10.22
CA GLN A 504 -13.85 -7.14 11.44
C GLN A 504 -13.80 -8.28 12.47
N MET A 505 -14.87 -9.03 12.59
CA MET A 505 -14.84 -10.21 13.45
C MET A 505 -13.72 -11.17 13.02
N TRP A 506 -13.63 -11.47 11.73
CA TRP A 506 -12.59 -12.38 11.23
C TRP A 506 -11.20 -11.76 11.24
N TYR A 507 -11.08 -10.44 11.05
CA TYR A 507 -9.80 -9.75 11.19
C TYR A 507 -9.19 -10.00 12.58
N VAL A 508 -9.94 -9.65 13.62
CA VAL A 508 -9.50 -9.83 15.02
C VAL A 508 -9.39 -11.32 15.37
N GLY A 509 -10.36 -12.14 14.91
CA GLY A 509 -10.39 -13.57 15.16
C GLY A 509 -9.17 -14.31 14.60
N MET A 510 -8.73 -13.99 13.39
CA MET A 510 -7.54 -14.62 12.80
C MET A 510 -6.27 -14.25 13.58
N LEU A 511 -6.13 -13.01 14.01
CA LEU A 511 -5.01 -12.59 14.86
C LEU A 511 -5.01 -13.34 16.20
N TYR A 512 -6.17 -13.42 16.84
CA TYR A 512 -6.34 -14.17 18.07
C TYR A 512 -5.97 -15.66 17.89
N LEU A 513 -6.46 -16.29 16.83
CA LEU A 513 -6.23 -17.70 16.56
C LEU A 513 -4.76 -18.05 16.35
N VAL A 514 -3.98 -17.19 15.71
CA VAL A 514 -2.54 -17.42 15.55
C VAL A 514 -1.80 -17.13 16.86
N GLU A 515 -2.19 -16.09 17.59
CA GLU A 515 -1.55 -15.71 18.85
C GLU A 515 -1.77 -16.77 19.94
N PHE A 516 -3.00 -17.18 20.15
CA PHE A 516 -3.37 -18.12 21.21
C PHE A 516 -3.32 -19.59 20.78
N ALA A 517 -3.40 -19.84 19.49
CA ALA A 517 -3.51 -21.18 18.91
C ALA A 517 -4.66 -22.02 19.47
N ASP A 518 -5.69 -21.41 20.06
CA ASP A 518 -6.80 -22.09 20.72
C ASP A 518 -8.13 -21.40 20.36
N TRP A 519 -9.13 -22.17 19.94
CA TRP A 519 -10.47 -21.65 19.67
C TRP A 519 -11.21 -21.21 20.94
N ASN A 520 -10.75 -21.66 22.12
CA ASN A 520 -11.41 -21.37 23.39
C ASN A 520 -10.91 -20.07 24.01
N GLY A 521 -11.52 -18.95 23.66
CA GLY A 521 -11.17 -17.63 24.20
C GLY A 521 -11.38 -17.51 25.70
N GLN A 522 -12.41 -18.13 26.21
CA GLN A 522 -12.75 -18.13 27.64
C GLN A 522 -11.69 -18.84 28.46
N LYS A 523 -11.13 -19.93 27.95
CA LYS A 523 -10.05 -20.66 28.61
C LYS A 523 -8.72 -19.89 28.55
N THR A 524 -8.46 -19.22 27.44
CA THR A 524 -7.16 -18.59 27.20
C THR A 524 -7.05 -17.21 27.84
N ILE A 525 -8.07 -16.36 27.72
CA ILE A 525 -8.06 -14.98 28.25
C ILE A 525 -8.91 -14.85 29.52
N GLY A 526 -10.10 -15.42 29.53
CA GLY A 526 -11.00 -15.37 30.67
C GLY A 526 -12.46 -15.54 30.26
N TYR A 527 -13.31 -15.85 31.23
CA TYR A 527 -14.73 -16.12 31.00
C TYR A 527 -15.53 -14.92 30.48
N GLY A 528 -14.98 -13.71 30.63
CA GLY A 528 -15.78 -12.52 30.40
C GLY A 528 -16.79 -12.30 31.53
N CYS A 529 -17.70 -11.40 31.34
CA CYS A 529 -18.82 -11.21 32.26
C CYS A 529 -20.07 -12.02 31.86
N SER A 530 -19.93 -13.03 30.98
CA SER A 530 -20.98 -13.99 30.68
C SER A 530 -21.40 -14.68 31.96
N ALA A 531 -22.73 -14.75 32.21
CA ALA A 531 -23.30 -15.25 33.46
C ALA A 531 -22.97 -14.45 34.74
N ALA A 532 -22.47 -13.22 34.62
CA ALA A 532 -22.23 -12.35 35.77
C ALA A 532 -23.52 -11.80 36.42
N GLY A 533 -24.62 -11.94 35.76
CA GLY A 533 -25.96 -11.53 36.25
C GLY A 533 -26.29 -10.04 36.10
N SER A 534 -25.38 -9.22 35.64
CA SER A 534 -25.58 -7.79 35.33
C SER A 534 -24.66 -7.32 34.24
N LYS A 535 -25.16 -6.46 33.37
CA LYS A 535 -24.32 -5.73 32.45
C LYS A 535 -23.68 -4.54 33.14
N GLU A 536 -22.52 -4.17 32.68
CA GLU A 536 -21.78 -3.04 33.23
C GLU A 536 -21.41 -2.04 32.14
N ASN A 537 -21.13 -0.81 32.52
CA ASN A 537 -20.65 0.21 31.60
C ASN A 537 -19.29 -0.14 30.99
N ASN A 538 -19.01 0.39 29.81
CA ASN A 538 -17.70 0.37 29.16
C ASN A 538 -16.59 0.90 30.08
N GLY A 539 -15.35 0.49 29.82
CA GLY A 539 -14.18 1.01 30.53
C GLY A 539 -13.76 0.20 31.74
N LYS A 540 -14.32 -0.99 31.93
CA LYS A 540 -13.95 -1.86 33.06
C LYS A 540 -12.52 -2.37 32.96
N THR A 541 -11.95 -2.42 31.77
CA THR A 541 -10.55 -2.83 31.53
C THR A 541 -9.58 -1.64 31.43
N ASP A 542 -10.02 -0.42 31.70
CA ASP A 542 -9.16 0.78 31.55
C ASP A 542 -7.99 0.80 32.54
N ALA A 543 -8.13 0.17 33.70
CA ALA A 543 -7.07 0.02 34.68
C ALA A 543 -6.08 -1.11 34.33
N MET A 544 -6.35 -1.94 33.32
CA MET A 544 -5.49 -3.06 32.95
C MET A 544 -4.17 -2.55 32.38
N GLN A 545 -3.06 -3.02 32.93
CA GLN A 545 -1.72 -2.59 32.53
C GLN A 545 -1.25 -3.24 31.23
N TYR A 546 -1.86 -4.36 30.87
CA TYR A 546 -1.53 -5.11 29.66
C TYR A 546 -2.73 -5.16 28.71
N HIS A 547 -2.46 -5.08 27.42
CA HIS A 547 -3.50 -4.97 26.38
C HIS A 547 -4.42 -6.19 26.24
N THR A 548 -4.15 -7.31 26.92
CA THR A 548 -4.91 -8.57 26.82
C THR A 548 -5.04 -9.21 28.18
N GLY A 549 -6.25 -9.54 28.59
CA GLY A 549 -6.48 -10.19 29.87
C GLY A 549 -7.90 -10.04 30.40
N THR A 550 -8.03 -10.28 31.70
CA THR A 550 -9.29 -10.17 32.44
C THR A 550 -9.12 -9.36 33.72
N THR A 551 -10.19 -8.66 34.11
CA THR A 551 -10.27 -7.98 35.40
C THR A 551 -10.47 -8.96 36.57
N ALA A 552 -10.85 -10.20 36.27
CA ALA A 552 -11.04 -11.24 37.26
C ALA A 552 -9.70 -11.64 37.93
N ALA A 553 -9.78 -12.15 39.15
CA ALA A 553 -8.61 -12.62 39.90
C ALA A 553 -7.89 -13.82 39.23
N ASN A 554 -8.61 -14.55 38.40
CA ASN A 554 -8.10 -15.64 37.57
C ASN A 554 -8.99 -15.81 36.32
N ARG A 555 -8.57 -16.65 35.36
CA ARG A 555 -9.27 -16.85 34.08
C ARG A 555 -10.52 -17.73 34.18
N THR A 556 -10.76 -18.37 35.31
CA THR A 556 -11.91 -19.25 35.54
C THR A 556 -12.99 -18.60 36.39
N THR A 557 -12.91 -17.31 36.61
CA THR A 557 -13.92 -16.49 37.27
C THR A 557 -14.41 -15.39 36.35
N TYR A 558 -15.63 -14.92 36.59
CA TYR A 558 -16.22 -13.85 35.78
C TYR A 558 -15.48 -12.52 36.00
N GLY A 559 -15.27 -11.81 34.92
CA GLY A 559 -14.65 -10.48 34.89
C GLY A 559 -14.56 -9.99 33.46
N TYR A 560 -14.39 -8.69 33.30
CA TYR A 560 -14.33 -8.09 31.97
C TYR A 560 -13.04 -8.50 31.29
N THR A 561 -13.14 -8.79 30.00
CA THR A 561 -11.99 -9.18 29.19
C THR A 561 -11.61 -8.07 28.23
N GLN A 562 -10.37 -8.08 27.83
CA GLN A 562 -9.93 -7.38 26.63
C GLN A 562 -8.94 -8.23 25.83
N TYR A 563 -9.00 -8.09 24.52
CA TYR A 563 -8.02 -8.65 23.60
C TYR A 563 -7.40 -7.52 22.77
N ARG A 564 -6.09 -7.37 22.86
CA ARG A 564 -5.34 -6.35 22.13
C ARG A 564 -6.00 -4.96 22.18
N ASN A 565 -6.33 -4.51 23.42
CA ASN A 565 -7.01 -3.27 23.72
C ASN A 565 -8.51 -3.20 23.36
N ILE A 566 -9.09 -4.22 22.76
CA ILE A 566 -10.54 -4.30 22.50
C ILE A 566 -11.20 -4.87 23.74
N GLU A 567 -12.03 -4.07 24.42
CA GLU A 567 -12.77 -4.49 25.59
C GLU A 567 -14.05 -5.24 25.20
N GLY A 568 -14.34 -6.33 25.91
CA GLY A 568 -15.60 -7.04 25.76
C GLY A 568 -15.75 -7.72 24.40
N TRP A 569 -14.66 -8.30 23.84
CA TRP A 569 -14.72 -8.95 22.52
C TRP A 569 -15.73 -10.12 22.46
N TRP A 570 -16.12 -10.71 23.58
CA TRP A 570 -17.11 -11.78 23.66
C TRP A 570 -17.93 -11.76 24.94
N ASP A 571 -18.12 -10.67 25.60
CA ASP A 571 -18.85 -10.60 26.85
C ASP A 571 -19.77 -9.38 26.96
N ASN A 572 -20.47 -9.27 28.07
CA ASN A 572 -21.32 -8.17 28.51
C ASN A 572 -22.61 -7.98 27.71
N VAL A 573 -22.55 -7.88 26.40
CA VAL A 573 -23.70 -7.74 25.51
C VAL A 573 -23.43 -8.45 24.19
N TYR A 574 -24.48 -8.87 23.49
CA TYR A 574 -24.33 -9.38 22.13
C TYR A 574 -23.97 -8.26 21.15
N ASP A 575 -23.07 -8.59 20.22
CA ASP A 575 -22.69 -7.71 19.11
C ASP A 575 -23.49 -8.04 17.87
N TRP A 576 -24.25 -7.07 17.33
CA TRP A 576 -24.72 -7.18 15.97
C TRP A 576 -23.58 -7.11 14.99
N MET A 577 -23.42 -8.13 14.14
CA MET A 577 -22.48 -8.10 13.02
C MET A 577 -23.19 -7.60 11.77
N ASP A 578 -22.68 -6.54 11.18
CA ASP A 578 -23.12 -6.08 9.87
C ASP A 578 -22.34 -6.75 8.73
N GLY A 579 -22.64 -6.40 7.49
CA GLY A 579 -21.96 -6.98 6.33
C GLY A 579 -22.25 -8.46 6.07
N CYS A 580 -23.18 -9.07 6.82
CA CYS A 580 -23.61 -10.43 6.57
C CYS A 580 -25.07 -10.64 6.94
N TYR A 581 -25.67 -11.65 6.34
CA TYR A 581 -27.00 -12.15 6.71
C TYR A 581 -27.14 -13.61 6.33
N TYR A 582 -28.07 -14.28 6.99
CA TYR A 582 -28.42 -15.66 6.71
C TYR A 582 -29.79 -15.74 6.03
N ASN A 583 -29.93 -16.67 5.11
CA ASN A 583 -31.22 -17.04 4.49
C ASN A 583 -31.26 -18.56 4.24
N SER A 584 -32.36 -19.05 3.64
CA SER A 584 -32.55 -20.49 3.35
C SER A 584 -31.43 -21.10 2.49
N ASN A 585 -30.67 -20.30 1.76
CA ASN A 585 -29.55 -20.75 0.91
C ASN A 585 -28.21 -20.81 1.69
N GLY A 586 -28.09 -20.10 2.81
CA GLY A 586 -26.91 -20.07 3.64
C GLY A 586 -26.45 -18.66 4.04
N LEU A 587 -25.17 -18.55 4.38
CA LEU A 587 -24.54 -17.31 4.78
C LEU A 587 -24.19 -16.45 3.57
N ASN A 588 -24.62 -15.21 3.60
CA ASN A 588 -24.37 -14.20 2.59
C ASN A 588 -23.50 -13.09 3.21
N VAL A 589 -22.47 -12.66 2.50
CA VAL A 589 -21.53 -11.62 2.94
C VAL A 589 -21.54 -10.44 1.98
N ILE A 590 -21.57 -9.24 2.52
CA ILE A 590 -21.54 -7.98 1.79
C ILE A 590 -20.19 -7.31 2.10
N LEU A 591 -19.35 -7.12 1.10
CA LEU A 591 -18.04 -6.47 1.30
C LEU A 591 -18.15 -4.95 1.43
N ASN A 592 -18.91 -4.35 0.51
CA ASN A 592 -19.03 -2.89 0.43
C ASN A 592 -19.96 -2.35 1.52
N PRO A 593 -19.45 -1.56 2.49
CA PRO A 593 -20.27 -1.09 3.61
C PRO A 593 -21.45 -0.20 3.20
N SER A 594 -21.34 0.52 2.08
CA SER A 594 -22.46 1.33 1.57
C SER A 594 -23.66 0.50 1.09
N LYS A 595 -23.44 -0.81 0.91
CA LYS A 595 -24.46 -1.77 0.47
C LYS A 595 -24.96 -2.67 1.61
N PHE A 596 -24.54 -2.45 2.84
CA PHE A 596 -24.95 -3.27 3.95
C PHE A 596 -26.47 -3.33 4.09
N SER A 597 -26.96 -4.54 4.25
CA SER A 597 -28.38 -4.86 4.28
C SER A 597 -28.61 -6.08 5.18
N ASP A 598 -29.82 -6.20 5.70
CA ASP A 598 -30.18 -7.31 6.56
C ASP A 598 -30.57 -8.57 5.78
N ASN A 599 -30.82 -8.45 4.47
CA ASN A 599 -31.34 -9.57 3.66
C ASN A 599 -31.06 -9.48 2.15
N ALA A 600 -30.25 -8.50 1.71
CA ALA A 600 -29.97 -8.27 0.29
C ALA A 600 -28.51 -7.91 0.05
N ASN A 601 -28.09 -7.87 -1.22
CA ASN A 601 -26.78 -7.42 -1.71
C ASN A 601 -25.59 -8.32 -1.30
N GLY A 602 -25.81 -9.44 -0.62
CA GLY A 602 -24.73 -10.32 -0.21
C GLY A 602 -24.40 -11.37 -1.26
N THR A 603 -23.14 -11.80 -1.25
CA THR A 603 -22.64 -12.97 -1.96
C THR A 603 -22.83 -14.20 -1.09
N LEU A 604 -23.49 -15.22 -1.59
CA LEU A 604 -23.64 -16.50 -0.88
C LEU A 604 -22.27 -17.19 -0.79
N ILE A 605 -21.79 -17.39 0.43
CA ILE A 605 -20.49 -18.05 0.67
C ILE A 605 -20.62 -19.51 1.11
N GLY A 606 -21.82 -19.97 1.31
CA GLY A 606 -22.14 -21.39 1.53
C GLY A 606 -23.28 -21.65 2.49
N SER A 607 -23.73 -22.89 2.50
CA SER A 607 -24.76 -23.38 3.43
C SER A 607 -24.24 -23.40 4.87
N MET A 608 -25.14 -23.34 5.82
CA MET A 608 -24.84 -23.42 7.24
C MET A 608 -25.42 -24.71 7.82
N PRO A 609 -24.74 -25.37 8.77
CA PRO A 609 -25.27 -26.56 9.44
C PRO A 609 -26.37 -26.21 10.43
N SER A 610 -27.03 -27.22 10.98
CA SER A 610 -27.93 -27.04 12.12
C SER A 610 -27.23 -26.46 13.34
N SER A 611 -27.98 -25.85 14.26
CA SER A 611 -27.43 -25.32 15.52
C SER A 611 -26.65 -26.40 16.29
N GLY A 612 -25.57 -25.99 16.93
CA GLY A 612 -24.67 -26.84 17.69
C GLY A 612 -23.27 -26.29 17.77
N TYR A 613 -22.38 -26.99 18.42
CA TYR A 613 -20.94 -26.66 18.43
C TYR A 613 -20.31 -27.12 17.11
N PRO A 614 -19.66 -26.25 16.36
CA PRO A 614 -18.99 -26.65 15.13
C PRO A 614 -17.90 -27.69 15.40
N ASN A 615 -17.90 -28.75 14.63
CA ASN A 615 -16.84 -29.77 14.64
C ASN A 615 -16.06 -29.81 13.33
N ASP A 616 -16.39 -28.90 12.45
CA ASP A 616 -15.64 -28.61 11.23
C ASP A 616 -15.96 -27.21 10.70
N MET A 617 -14.99 -26.58 10.06
CA MET A 617 -15.11 -25.26 9.46
C MET A 617 -14.89 -25.35 7.94
N ALA A 618 -15.65 -24.58 7.19
CA ALA A 618 -15.48 -24.43 5.75
C ALA A 618 -14.78 -23.12 5.41
N VAL A 619 -13.78 -23.22 4.58
CA VAL A 619 -13.15 -22.06 3.92
C VAL A 619 -13.95 -21.80 2.64
N PRO A 620 -14.50 -20.60 2.44
CA PRO A 620 -15.17 -20.24 1.20
C PRO A 620 -14.25 -20.37 -0.02
N THR A 621 -14.83 -20.75 -1.14
CA THR A 621 -14.10 -20.86 -2.42
C THR A 621 -14.35 -19.66 -3.35
N GLN A 622 -15.24 -18.76 -2.95
CA GLN A 622 -15.52 -17.53 -3.67
C GLN A 622 -14.35 -16.55 -3.50
N SER A 623 -13.83 -16.07 -4.62
CA SER A 623 -12.73 -15.10 -4.62
C SER A 623 -13.08 -13.83 -3.85
N GLY A 624 -12.20 -13.41 -2.93
CA GLY A 624 -12.38 -12.26 -2.06
C GLY A 624 -13.15 -12.55 -0.76
N PHE A 625 -13.57 -13.82 -0.55
CA PHE A 625 -14.28 -14.25 0.66
C PHE A 625 -13.55 -15.37 1.41
N GLU A 626 -12.31 -15.68 1.07
CA GLU A 626 -11.52 -16.76 1.65
C GLU A 626 -11.31 -16.60 3.17
N TRP A 627 -11.49 -15.38 3.68
CA TRP A 627 -11.42 -15.04 5.09
C TRP A 627 -12.66 -15.45 5.89
N ALA A 628 -13.81 -15.55 5.22
CA ALA A 628 -15.14 -15.66 5.84
C ALA A 628 -15.46 -17.11 6.21
N LEU A 629 -14.69 -17.71 7.11
CA LEU A 629 -14.95 -19.06 7.56
C LEU A 629 -16.36 -19.16 8.15
N ARG A 630 -16.94 -20.32 7.97
CA ARG A 630 -18.26 -20.68 8.51
C ARG A 630 -18.24 -22.10 9.03
N PRO A 631 -19.11 -22.44 9.98
CA PRO A 631 -19.36 -23.83 10.34
C PRO A 631 -19.71 -24.67 9.11
N ALA A 632 -19.04 -25.81 8.96
CA ALA A 632 -19.35 -26.80 7.92
C ALA A 632 -20.28 -27.87 8.45
N THR A 633 -20.01 -28.33 9.67
CA THR A 633 -20.83 -29.32 10.41
C THR A 633 -20.82 -28.99 11.89
N THR A 634 -21.84 -29.46 12.61
CA THR A 634 -21.95 -29.41 14.07
C THR A 634 -21.89 -30.81 14.66
N GLY A 635 -21.51 -30.93 15.90
CA GLY A 635 -21.33 -32.22 16.61
C GLY A 635 -20.14 -32.20 17.57
N GLY A 636 -19.56 -31.02 17.82
CA GLY A 636 -18.57 -30.75 18.86
C GLY A 636 -19.23 -30.58 20.25
N SER A 637 -18.47 -29.96 21.14
CA SER A 637 -18.90 -29.57 22.48
C SER A 637 -18.22 -28.26 22.90
N ASP A 638 -18.57 -27.72 24.05
CA ASP A 638 -17.95 -26.58 24.70
C ASP A 638 -16.42 -26.73 25.01
N SER A 639 -15.89 -27.91 24.77
CA SER A 639 -14.50 -28.28 25.06
C SER A 639 -13.78 -28.92 23.88
N THR A 640 -14.42 -29.01 22.69
CA THR A 640 -13.84 -29.65 21.50
C THR A 640 -14.06 -28.80 20.25
N TYR A 641 -13.14 -28.90 19.30
CA TYR A 641 -13.16 -28.22 18.01
C TYR A 641 -13.29 -26.70 18.14
N VAL A 642 -14.44 -26.14 17.75
CA VAL A 642 -14.81 -24.74 17.99
C VAL A 642 -15.84 -24.73 19.13
N PRO A 643 -15.46 -24.33 20.34
CA PRO A 643 -16.29 -24.48 21.55
C PRO A 643 -17.36 -23.39 21.68
N ASP A 644 -17.50 -22.52 20.69
CA ASP A 644 -18.54 -21.51 20.64
C ASP A 644 -19.77 -22.07 19.96
N TYR A 645 -20.95 -21.91 20.61
CA TYR A 645 -22.19 -22.47 20.12
C TYR A 645 -22.74 -21.67 18.94
N TRP A 646 -22.87 -22.32 17.82
CA TRP A 646 -23.56 -21.80 16.65
C TRP A 646 -25.07 -22.09 16.77
N GLY A 647 -25.92 -21.07 16.62
CA GLY A 647 -27.34 -21.25 16.71
C GLY A 647 -28.13 -20.37 15.75
N PHE A 648 -29.25 -20.91 15.28
CA PHE A 648 -30.26 -20.13 14.60
C PHE A 648 -31.43 -19.86 15.54
N GLY A 649 -31.82 -18.59 15.70
CA GLY A 649 -33.16 -18.24 16.13
C GLY A 649 -34.07 -18.17 14.90
N GLY A 650 -35.11 -18.98 14.82
CA GLY A 650 -35.99 -19.01 13.65
C GLY A 650 -36.51 -17.64 13.25
N GLY A 651 -36.22 -17.22 12.01
CA GLY A 651 -36.78 -16.03 11.38
C GLY A 651 -35.90 -14.76 11.39
N TYR A 652 -34.72 -14.78 12.00
CA TYR A 652 -33.82 -13.60 12.00
C TYR A 652 -32.69 -13.80 11.01
N PRO A 653 -32.60 -12.97 9.95
CA PRO A 653 -31.54 -13.09 8.96
C PRO A 653 -30.18 -12.52 9.44
N CYS A 654 -30.17 -11.83 10.58
CA CYS A 654 -29.00 -11.12 11.09
C CYS A 654 -28.17 -12.02 12.00
N LEU A 655 -26.84 -11.91 11.93
CA LEU A 655 -25.93 -12.58 12.84
C LEU A 655 -25.57 -11.66 14.01
N ASP A 656 -25.50 -12.27 15.18
CA ASP A 656 -24.91 -11.71 16.38
C ASP A 656 -23.80 -12.65 16.88
N ARG A 657 -22.93 -12.13 17.72
CA ARG A 657 -21.85 -12.91 18.32
C ARG A 657 -21.59 -12.51 19.77
N GLY A 658 -20.64 -13.20 20.37
CA GLY A 658 -20.27 -12.96 21.75
C GLY A 658 -21.17 -13.70 22.70
N GLY A 659 -21.62 -13.06 23.71
CA GLY A 659 -22.54 -13.57 24.72
C GLY A 659 -23.01 -12.41 25.55
N ASP A 660 -23.90 -12.66 26.47
CA ASP A 660 -24.37 -11.65 27.40
C ASP A 660 -24.04 -12.01 28.84
N TYR A 661 -24.36 -11.12 29.75
CA TYR A 661 -24.16 -11.30 31.18
C TYR A 661 -25.02 -12.39 31.81
N ASN A 662 -25.99 -12.97 31.08
CA ASN A 662 -26.90 -13.99 31.54
C ASN A 662 -26.64 -15.39 30.94
N GLN A 663 -25.62 -15.55 30.11
CA GLN A 663 -25.33 -16.82 29.44
C GLN A 663 -24.09 -17.50 30.03
N TYR A 664 -24.21 -18.81 30.21
CA TYR A 664 -23.11 -19.64 30.64
C TYR A 664 -22.03 -19.79 29.52
N LEU A 665 -20.88 -20.36 29.87
CA LEU A 665 -19.64 -20.59 29.15
C LEU A 665 -19.73 -21.23 27.74
N VAL A 666 -20.73 -20.91 26.95
CA VAL A 666 -20.99 -21.48 25.62
C VAL A 666 -20.78 -20.47 24.48
N ARG A 667 -20.29 -19.29 24.81
CA ARG A 667 -20.09 -18.17 23.88
C ARG A 667 -18.66 -17.65 24.01
N GLY A 668 -18.04 -17.40 22.91
CA GLY A 668 -16.68 -16.90 22.83
C GLY A 668 -16.48 -15.95 21.64
N PRO A 669 -15.25 -15.79 21.18
CA PRO A 669 -14.92 -14.82 20.14
C PRO A 669 -15.48 -15.15 18.74
N PHE A 670 -16.03 -16.37 18.52
CA PHE A 670 -16.41 -16.85 17.18
C PHE A 670 -17.88 -17.19 17.03
#